data_63e8c14e4577dbaccfe8407a8174ac38
#
_entry.id   63e8c14e4577dbaccfe8407a8174ac38
#
_cell.length_a   1.000
_cell.length_b   1.000
_cell.length_c   1.000
_cell.angle_alpha   90.00
_cell.angle_beta   90.00
_cell.angle_gamma   90.00
#
_symmetry.space_group_name_H-M   'P 1'
#
loop_
_entity.id
_entity.type
_entity.pdbx_description
1 polymer ?
#
loop_
_entity_poly.entity_id
_entity_poly.type
_entity_poly.pdbx_seq_one_letter_code
_entity_poly.pdbx_strand_id
1 'polypeptide(L)'
;MESLGICLGASTISLVRLRRQEERIEQVFSRSRPHGGNPRRVLQEMLSEVEDIGTIRMGATGRKFRHCLNLSTISEPEALELACRHLLPRQHPYRVIVAAGGETFMVYHLDEDSRIQNIHTGNKCASGTGEFFLQQLGRMSITLDEVGSMEMPEKHYQVSGRCSVFCKSDCTHALNKGIAKSQVVAGLSRMMAGKILELLKKLPKESVMLVGGCAANRAMVHYLKEEIDDLFIPAEAPCFEAMGAARWALDHETRPVADIEKIFGSQRLNLSFLRPLSTFRGEVDFKEHPRGEAEAGDITILGLDVGSTTTKGVIMRRRDKAILAADYLRTNGDPVGASRRVYASLAEQLRVPVVIEGLGVTGSGRQIAGLHALTDGVINEIIAHATAAVRFDPEVDTIFEIGGQDAKYTYITNGVPSDYAMNEACSAGTGSFLEEAAKESLGLPVTEIGKTAYEATQPPNFNDQCAAFIGSDIKSAAQEGVPLADIVAGLVYSICMNYTNRVKGNRPVGRKVFIQGGVCYNEAIPAAMAALTGKKMVVPPEPGLMGAFGVALEVERRIEQGLIASGRFDLQELIDREVSYGKPFTCGGGKDCDRGCEIARIEIEGKVYPFGGICNRYDNLIHHRKVETAGLDLV
;
A
#
# COMPACT_ATOMS: atom_id res chain seq x y z
N MET A 1 0.05 -42.74 23.58
CA MET A 1 -0.50 -42.23 22.31
C MET A 1 0.21 -40.92 21.97
N GLU A 2 0.63 -40.75 20.70
CA GLU A 2 1.37 -39.56 20.28
C GLU A 2 0.69 -38.83 19.12
N SER A 3 0.91 -37.52 19.08
CA SER A 3 0.42 -36.67 18.02
C SER A 3 1.47 -35.66 17.57
N LEU A 4 1.36 -35.22 16.33
CA LEU A 4 2.16 -34.18 15.70
C LEU A 4 1.24 -33.10 15.16
N GLY A 5 1.41 -31.90 15.66
CA GLY A 5 0.75 -30.71 15.13
C GLY A 5 1.66 -29.94 14.20
N ILE A 6 1.09 -29.49 13.10
CA ILE A 6 1.78 -28.75 12.04
C ILE A 6 1.08 -27.41 11.87
N CYS A 7 1.79 -26.30 11.98
CA CYS A 7 1.30 -25.00 11.57
C CYS A 7 2.10 -24.50 10.36
N LEU A 8 1.39 -24.29 9.24
CA LEU A 8 1.95 -23.67 8.03
C LEU A 8 1.66 -22.18 8.05
N GLY A 9 2.56 -21.43 8.69
CA GLY A 9 2.51 -19.98 8.73
C GLY A 9 2.96 -19.33 7.41
N ALA A 10 2.86 -18.00 7.34
CA ALA A 10 3.26 -17.24 6.16
C ALA A 10 4.79 -17.25 5.91
N SER A 11 5.59 -17.28 6.97
CA SER A 11 7.06 -17.20 6.89
C SER A 11 7.74 -18.42 7.49
N THR A 12 7.06 -19.15 8.37
CA THR A 12 7.62 -20.25 9.15
C THR A 12 6.71 -21.46 9.16
N ILE A 13 7.31 -22.64 9.34
CA ILE A 13 6.62 -23.89 9.64
C ILE A 13 6.95 -24.25 11.07
N SER A 14 5.93 -24.57 11.86
CA SER A 14 6.08 -25.02 13.23
C SER A 14 5.56 -26.45 13.41
N LEU A 15 6.32 -27.27 14.14
CA LEU A 15 5.96 -28.64 14.53
C LEU A 15 5.95 -28.76 16.05
N VAL A 16 4.93 -29.40 16.60
CA VAL A 16 4.86 -29.76 18.01
C VAL A 16 4.46 -31.22 18.14
N ARG A 17 5.25 -32.01 18.88
CA ARG A 17 4.92 -33.42 19.21
C ARG A 17 4.48 -33.49 20.65
N LEU A 18 3.29 -34.05 20.86
CA LEU A 18 2.71 -34.31 22.16
C LEU A 18 2.61 -35.82 22.39
N ARG A 19 2.82 -36.23 23.62
CA ARG A 19 2.66 -37.61 24.08
C ARG A 19 1.67 -37.64 25.26
N ARG A 20 0.65 -38.51 25.17
CA ARG A 20 -0.27 -38.80 26.26
C ARG A 20 0.13 -40.10 26.93
N GLN A 21 0.43 -40.01 28.24
CA GLN A 21 0.66 -41.13 29.16
C GLN A 21 -0.39 -41.03 30.26
N GLU A 22 -1.33 -41.98 30.28
CA GLU A 22 -2.52 -41.92 31.15
C GLU A 22 -3.29 -40.60 31.01
N GLU A 23 -3.37 -39.80 32.07
CA GLU A 23 -4.02 -38.48 32.05
C GLU A 23 -3.07 -37.31 31.78
N ARG A 24 -1.76 -37.56 31.79
CA ARG A 24 -0.75 -36.54 31.58
C ARG A 24 -0.37 -36.40 30.11
N ILE A 25 -0.35 -35.18 29.63
CA ILE A 25 0.13 -34.83 28.28
C ILE A 25 1.43 -34.06 28.44
N GLU A 26 2.48 -34.54 27.81
CA GLU A 26 3.79 -33.90 27.80
C GLU A 26 4.18 -33.48 26.38
N GLN A 27 4.91 -32.37 26.28
CA GLN A 27 5.52 -31.92 25.05
C GLN A 27 6.86 -32.64 24.84
N VAL A 28 6.94 -33.45 23.78
CA VAL A 28 8.18 -34.18 23.44
C VAL A 28 9.17 -33.22 22.78
N PHE A 29 8.70 -32.43 21.81
CA PHE A 29 9.48 -31.34 21.21
C PHE A 29 8.58 -30.29 20.59
N SER A 30 9.15 -29.09 20.38
CA SER A 30 8.65 -28.04 19.50
C SER A 30 9.78 -27.51 18.62
N ARG A 31 9.48 -27.25 17.33
CA ARG A 31 10.45 -26.72 16.36
C ARG A 31 9.77 -25.75 15.43
N SER A 32 10.45 -24.68 15.05
CA SER A 32 10.01 -23.74 14.04
C SER A 32 11.14 -23.44 13.08
N ARG A 33 10.83 -23.42 11.76
CA ARG A 33 11.83 -23.10 10.70
C ARG A 33 11.24 -22.13 9.69
N PRO A 34 11.99 -21.10 9.24
CA PRO A 34 11.60 -20.27 8.13
C PRO A 34 11.62 -21.10 6.82
N HIS A 35 10.58 -20.90 6.00
CA HIS A 35 10.48 -21.67 4.74
C HIS A 35 11.01 -20.91 3.51
N GLY A 36 11.32 -19.62 3.63
CA GLY A 36 11.95 -18.85 2.55
C GLY A 36 11.20 -18.87 1.21
N GLY A 37 9.87 -19.03 1.24
CA GLY A 37 9.04 -19.18 0.04
C GLY A 37 8.87 -20.63 -0.47
N ASN A 38 9.54 -21.62 0.13
CA ASN A 38 9.40 -23.03 -0.24
C ASN A 38 8.91 -23.90 0.94
N PRO A 39 7.64 -23.78 1.34
CA PRO A 39 7.10 -24.52 2.47
C PRO A 39 7.10 -26.04 2.26
N ARG A 40 6.96 -26.50 1.00
CA ARG A 40 6.96 -27.92 0.69
C ARG A 40 8.28 -28.57 1.06
N ARG A 41 9.38 -28.03 0.55
CA ARG A 41 10.73 -28.57 0.83
C ARG A 41 11.04 -28.55 2.32
N VAL A 42 10.80 -27.42 2.99
CA VAL A 42 11.12 -27.27 4.41
C VAL A 42 10.25 -28.19 5.27
N LEU A 43 8.97 -28.37 4.96
CA LEU A 43 8.12 -29.32 5.69
C LEU A 43 8.59 -30.77 5.48
N GLN A 44 8.97 -31.17 4.26
CA GLN A 44 9.53 -32.49 3.98
C GLN A 44 10.82 -32.74 4.79
N GLU A 45 11.73 -31.77 4.80
CA GLU A 45 12.96 -31.83 5.60
C GLU A 45 12.66 -31.97 7.10
N MET A 46 11.75 -31.15 7.64
CA MET A 46 11.39 -31.21 9.06
C MET A 46 10.70 -32.52 9.45
N LEU A 47 9.86 -33.08 8.58
CA LEU A 47 9.17 -34.34 8.84
C LEU A 47 10.11 -35.55 8.71
N SER A 48 11.11 -35.49 7.84
CA SER A 48 12.12 -36.54 7.73
C SER A 48 12.98 -36.71 8.98
N GLU A 49 13.03 -35.70 9.84
CA GLU A 49 13.70 -35.72 11.13
C GLU A 49 12.82 -36.27 12.28
N VAL A 50 11.55 -36.60 11.99
CA VAL A 50 10.60 -37.10 13.00
C VAL A 50 10.59 -38.62 12.94
N GLU A 51 10.99 -39.27 14.03
CA GLU A 51 10.95 -40.73 14.17
C GLU A 51 9.48 -41.20 14.28
N ASP A 52 9.22 -42.43 13.77
CA ASP A 52 7.95 -43.13 13.87
C ASP A 52 6.74 -42.39 13.26
N ILE A 53 6.96 -41.56 12.24
CA ILE A 53 5.96 -40.70 11.61
C ILE A 53 4.71 -41.48 11.14
N GLY A 54 4.87 -42.74 10.72
CA GLY A 54 3.76 -43.58 10.26
C GLY A 54 2.77 -44.03 11.36
N THR A 55 3.14 -43.88 12.64
CA THR A 55 2.32 -44.28 13.79
C THR A 55 1.73 -43.11 14.56
N ILE A 56 2.18 -41.87 14.27
CA ILE A 56 1.77 -40.66 14.95
C ILE A 56 0.52 -40.09 14.30
N ARG A 57 -0.44 -39.67 15.10
CA ARG A 57 -1.62 -38.90 14.64
C ARG A 57 -1.20 -37.50 14.26
N MET A 58 -1.60 -37.03 13.07
CA MET A 58 -1.21 -35.71 12.60
C MET A 58 -2.41 -34.79 12.42
N GLY A 59 -2.27 -33.55 12.94
CA GLY A 59 -3.20 -32.45 12.72
C GLY A 59 -2.47 -31.25 12.13
N ALA A 60 -3.07 -30.57 11.14
CA ALA A 60 -2.47 -29.39 10.53
C ALA A 60 -3.37 -28.18 10.65
N THR A 61 -2.76 -26.99 10.78
CA THR A 61 -3.39 -25.69 10.76
C THR A 61 -2.61 -24.69 9.94
N GLY A 62 -3.05 -23.46 9.85
CA GLY A 62 -2.46 -22.39 9.06
C GLY A 62 -3.40 -21.87 7.97
N ARG A 63 -3.24 -20.60 7.58
CA ARG A 63 -4.22 -19.94 6.71
C ARG A 63 -4.15 -20.33 5.25
N LYS A 64 -2.95 -20.26 4.67
CA LYS A 64 -2.78 -20.40 3.22
C LYS A 64 -2.56 -21.84 2.78
N PHE A 65 -1.66 -22.52 3.44
CA PHE A 65 -1.09 -23.77 2.93
C PHE A 65 -1.71 -25.05 3.49
N ARG A 66 -2.58 -24.94 4.52
CA ARG A 66 -3.21 -26.15 5.10
C ARG A 66 -3.98 -26.98 4.08
N HIS A 67 -4.57 -26.33 3.06
CA HIS A 67 -5.33 -27.01 2.01
C HIS A 67 -4.44 -27.77 1.00
N CYS A 68 -3.15 -27.46 0.96
CA CYS A 68 -2.18 -28.17 0.15
C CYS A 68 -1.74 -29.49 0.77
N LEU A 69 -2.14 -29.72 2.04
CA LEU A 69 -1.80 -30.92 2.77
C LEU A 69 -2.92 -31.97 2.69
N ASN A 70 -2.54 -33.19 2.40
CA ASN A 70 -3.43 -34.34 2.47
C ASN A 70 -3.51 -34.88 3.91
N LEU A 71 -3.73 -33.98 4.88
CA LEU A 71 -3.83 -34.25 6.31
C LEU A 71 -5.18 -33.80 6.85
N SER A 72 -5.52 -34.26 8.06
CA SER A 72 -6.63 -33.70 8.82
C SER A 72 -6.28 -32.29 9.28
N THR A 73 -7.16 -31.32 9.02
CA THR A 73 -6.88 -29.90 9.29
C THR A 73 -7.92 -29.28 10.21
N ILE A 74 -7.48 -28.34 11.04
CA ILE A 74 -8.33 -27.48 11.88
C ILE A 74 -8.10 -26.00 11.57
N SER A 75 -9.04 -25.15 11.98
CA SER A 75 -8.89 -23.71 11.84
C SER A 75 -7.89 -23.13 12.85
N GLU A 76 -7.24 -22.00 12.52
CA GLU A 76 -6.33 -21.32 13.45
C GLU A 76 -7.03 -20.93 14.76
N PRO A 77 -8.26 -20.34 14.76
CA PRO A 77 -8.97 -20.04 16.01
C PRO A 77 -9.20 -21.29 16.88
N GLU A 78 -9.61 -22.40 16.29
CA GLU A 78 -9.82 -23.66 17.02
C GLU A 78 -8.49 -24.21 17.60
N ALA A 79 -7.41 -24.14 16.84
CA ALA A 79 -6.09 -24.52 17.32
C ALA A 79 -5.65 -23.62 18.49
N LEU A 80 -5.90 -22.31 18.41
CA LEU A 80 -5.59 -21.38 19.50
C LEU A 80 -6.35 -21.70 20.78
N GLU A 81 -7.68 -21.94 20.70
CA GLU A 81 -8.47 -22.35 21.87
C GLU A 81 -7.94 -23.61 22.55
N LEU A 82 -7.58 -24.62 21.75
CA LEU A 82 -7.06 -25.89 22.26
C LEU A 82 -5.67 -25.73 22.89
N ALA A 83 -4.82 -24.87 22.34
CA ALA A 83 -3.53 -24.53 22.92
C ALA A 83 -3.69 -23.79 24.26
N CYS A 84 -4.62 -22.83 24.35
CA CYS A 84 -4.93 -22.13 25.59
C CYS A 84 -5.37 -23.10 26.69
N ARG A 85 -6.32 -24.00 26.40
CA ARG A 85 -6.80 -25.00 27.36
C ARG A 85 -5.75 -26.03 27.75
N HIS A 86 -4.74 -26.22 26.92
CA HIS A 86 -3.63 -27.13 27.21
C HIS A 86 -2.59 -26.48 28.13
N LEU A 87 -2.24 -25.22 27.86
CA LEU A 87 -1.16 -24.51 28.56
C LEU A 87 -1.59 -23.80 29.83
N LEU A 88 -2.81 -23.26 29.84
CA LEU A 88 -3.27 -22.42 30.94
C LEU A 88 -4.16 -23.20 31.90
N PRO A 89 -4.12 -22.91 33.22
CA PRO A 89 -5.07 -23.45 34.17
C PRO A 89 -6.49 -22.98 33.83
N ARG A 90 -7.52 -23.69 34.29
CA ARG A 90 -8.92 -23.33 34.03
C ARG A 90 -9.27 -21.89 34.43
N GLN A 91 -8.67 -21.41 35.51
CA GLN A 91 -8.81 -20.02 35.95
C GLN A 91 -7.51 -19.29 35.68
N HIS A 92 -7.47 -18.45 34.67
CA HIS A 92 -6.35 -17.60 34.31
C HIS A 92 -6.84 -16.19 33.93
N PRO A 93 -6.00 -15.14 34.15
CA PRO A 93 -6.40 -13.76 33.87
C PRO A 93 -6.38 -13.39 32.38
N TYR A 94 -5.68 -14.15 31.54
CA TYR A 94 -5.43 -13.82 30.12
C TYR A 94 -6.66 -14.11 29.25
N ARG A 95 -7.55 -13.12 29.17
CA ARG A 95 -8.76 -13.18 28.31
C ARG A 95 -8.52 -12.56 26.95
N VAL A 96 -7.45 -11.79 26.79
CA VAL A 96 -7.09 -11.14 25.53
C VAL A 96 -5.80 -11.79 25.01
N ILE A 97 -5.89 -12.38 23.83
CA ILE A 97 -4.74 -13.05 23.19
C ILE A 97 -4.42 -12.37 21.89
N VAL A 98 -3.19 -11.90 21.77
CA VAL A 98 -2.62 -11.32 20.55
C VAL A 98 -1.86 -12.40 19.81
N ALA A 99 -2.38 -12.85 18.66
CA ALA A 99 -1.64 -13.72 17.74
C ALA A 99 -0.93 -12.85 16.71
N ALA A 100 0.37 -12.66 16.90
CA ALA A 100 1.23 -11.82 16.07
C ALA A 100 2.01 -12.68 15.07
N GLY A 101 1.45 -12.84 13.89
CA GLY A 101 1.98 -13.68 12.82
C GLY A 101 2.79 -12.94 11.76
N GLY A 102 3.25 -13.69 10.75
CA GLY A 102 4.00 -13.17 9.62
C GLY A 102 3.17 -12.24 8.72
N GLU A 103 1.89 -12.54 8.49
CA GLU A 103 1.03 -11.77 7.57
C GLU A 103 -0.01 -10.89 8.27
N THR A 104 -0.43 -11.26 9.47
CA THR A 104 -1.53 -10.57 10.16
C THR A 104 -1.33 -10.57 11.65
N PHE A 105 -1.85 -9.51 12.29
CA PHE A 105 -2.07 -9.49 13.73
C PHE A 105 -3.56 -9.69 13.99
N MET A 106 -3.87 -10.58 14.90
CA MET A 106 -5.23 -10.87 15.35
C MET A 106 -5.31 -10.80 16.85
N VAL A 107 -6.42 -10.29 17.34
CA VAL A 107 -6.72 -10.29 18.77
C VAL A 107 -7.96 -11.11 19.01
N TYR A 108 -7.85 -12.10 19.87
CA TYR A 108 -8.93 -12.97 20.29
C TYR A 108 -9.34 -12.57 21.71
N HIS A 109 -10.65 -12.40 21.91
CA HIS A 109 -11.22 -12.20 23.23
C HIS A 109 -11.93 -13.48 23.65
N LEU A 110 -11.50 -14.06 24.79
CA LEU A 110 -11.98 -15.35 25.29
C LEU A 110 -12.97 -15.15 26.44
N ASP A 111 -13.89 -16.10 26.56
CA ASP A 111 -14.76 -16.26 27.73
C ASP A 111 -14.02 -16.98 28.89
N GLU A 112 -14.76 -17.27 29.95
CA GLU A 112 -14.24 -17.95 31.14
C GLU A 112 -13.80 -19.40 30.88
N ASP A 113 -14.38 -20.04 29.85
CA ASP A 113 -14.04 -21.40 29.43
C ASP A 113 -12.94 -21.42 28.33
N SER A 114 -12.26 -20.30 28.10
CA SER A 114 -11.26 -20.12 27.03
C SER A 114 -11.80 -20.35 25.62
N ARG A 115 -13.08 -20.01 25.37
CA ARG A 115 -13.68 -20.02 24.04
C ARG A 115 -13.62 -18.62 23.43
N ILE A 116 -13.42 -18.55 22.14
CA ILE A 116 -13.37 -17.27 21.43
C ILE A 116 -14.76 -16.66 21.34
N GLN A 117 -14.95 -15.51 21.97
CA GLN A 117 -16.16 -14.70 21.86
C GLN A 117 -16.10 -13.72 20.70
N ASN A 118 -14.94 -13.06 20.52
CA ASN A 118 -14.73 -12.05 19.51
C ASN A 118 -13.34 -12.16 18.89
N ILE A 119 -13.26 -11.76 17.62
CA ILE A 119 -12.00 -11.70 16.87
C ILE A 119 -11.88 -10.30 16.29
N HIS A 120 -10.78 -9.61 16.63
CA HIS A 120 -10.42 -8.33 16.06
C HIS A 120 -9.23 -8.50 15.12
N THR A 121 -9.37 -7.99 13.91
CA THR A 121 -8.31 -8.03 12.90
C THR A 121 -7.94 -6.61 12.50
N GLY A 122 -6.65 -6.37 12.32
CA GLY A 122 -6.16 -5.11 11.75
C GLY A 122 -6.47 -5.00 10.26
N ASN A 123 -6.24 -3.81 9.72
CA ASN A 123 -6.21 -3.62 8.27
C ASN A 123 -5.24 -4.64 7.64
N LYS A 124 -5.60 -5.21 6.49
CA LYS A 124 -4.76 -6.14 5.72
C LYS A 124 -3.51 -5.46 5.14
N CYS A 125 -2.86 -4.60 5.92
CA CYS A 125 -1.66 -3.89 5.52
C CYS A 125 -0.42 -4.64 6.01
N ALA A 126 0.49 -4.94 5.12
CA ALA A 126 1.73 -5.64 5.43
C ALA A 126 2.67 -4.83 6.35
N SER A 127 2.59 -3.48 6.31
CA SER A 127 3.42 -2.67 7.21
C SER A 127 3.09 -3.00 8.67
N GLY A 128 4.09 -3.45 9.40
CA GLY A 128 3.93 -3.86 10.78
C GLY A 128 3.68 -5.36 11.00
N THR A 129 3.68 -6.18 9.95
CA THR A 129 3.64 -7.64 10.07
C THR A 129 5.04 -8.24 10.22
N GLY A 130 5.11 -9.47 10.72
CA GLY A 130 6.39 -10.17 10.92
C GLY A 130 7.19 -10.38 9.65
N GLU A 131 6.51 -10.73 8.54
CA GLU A 131 7.15 -10.94 7.25
C GLU A 131 7.80 -9.64 6.73
N PHE A 132 7.05 -8.53 6.79
CA PHE A 132 7.58 -7.23 6.40
C PHE A 132 8.79 -6.82 7.27
N PHE A 133 8.73 -7.07 8.57
CA PHE A 133 9.84 -6.79 9.47
C PHE A 133 11.10 -7.58 9.08
N LEU A 134 10.96 -8.90 8.84
CA LEU A 134 12.07 -9.75 8.40
C LEU A 134 12.65 -9.28 7.05
N GLN A 135 11.81 -8.86 6.11
CA GLN A 135 12.27 -8.29 4.83
C GLN A 135 13.10 -7.00 5.05
N GLN A 136 12.67 -6.10 5.95
CA GLN A 136 13.45 -4.91 6.25
C GLN A 136 14.77 -5.24 6.96
N LEU A 137 14.78 -6.20 7.89
CA LEU A 137 16.01 -6.69 8.52
C LEU A 137 16.98 -7.26 7.48
N GLY A 138 16.50 -8.10 6.55
CA GLY A 138 17.31 -8.67 5.47
C GLY A 138 17.95 -7.59 4.58
N ARG A 139 17.25 -6.48 4.28
CA ARG A 139 17.78 -5.33 3.54
C ARG A 139 18.87 -4.57 4.29
N MET A 140 18.78 -4.57 5.62
CA MET A 140 19.80 -3.98 6.49
C MET A 140 20.94 -4.94 6.81
N SER A 141 20.87 -6.19 6.34
CA SER A 141 21.78 -7.28 6.71
C SER A 141 21.86 -7.46 8.21
N ILE A 142 20.69 -7.60 8.84
CA ILE A 142 20.51 -7.86 10.28
C ILE A 142 19.66 -9.11 10.44
N THR A 143 20.00 -9.96 11.39
CA THR A 143 19.20 -11.14 11.79
C THR A 143 18.27 -10.83 12.96
N LEU A 144 17.23 -11.64 13.15
CA LEU A 144 16.32 -11.50 14.30
C LEU A 144 17.05 -11.72 15.65
N ASP A 145 18.05 -12.59 15.68
CA ASP A 145 18.87 -12.83 16.87
C ASP A 145 19.72 -11.61 17.24
N GLU A 146 20.26 -10.91 16.24
CA GLU A 146 20.97 -9.64 16.45
C GLU A 146 20.03 -8.56 17.00
N VAL A 147 18.77 -8.50 16.55
CA VAL A 147 17.75 -7.61 17.12
C VAL A 147 17.52 -7.92 18.61
N GLY A 148 17.52 -9.22 18.96
CA GLY A 148 17.36 -9.68 20.35
C GLY A 148 18.50 -9.26 21.29
N SER A 149 19.69 -9.03 20.75
CA SER A 149 20.90 -8.61 21.50
C SER A 149 21.21 -7.12 21.39
N MET A 150 20.47 -6.37 20.54
CA MET A 150 20.66 -4.92 20.40
C MET A 150 20.26 -4.19 21.68
N GLU A 151 21.11 -3.28 22.14
CA GLU A 151 20.70 -2.27 23.11
C GLU A 151 19.63 -1.37 22.52
N MET A 152 18.55 -1.17 23.25
CA MET A 152 17.47 -0.27 22.83
C MET A 152 17.98 1.18 22.88
N PRO A 153 17.96 1.90 21.75
CA PRO A 153 18.44 3.27 21.72
C PRO A 153 17.44 4.19 22.44
N GLU A 154 17.96 5.21 23.16
CA GLU A 154 17.13 6.25 23.80
C GLU A 154 16.20 6.96 22.79
N LYS A 155 16.66 7.10 21.54
CA LYS A 155 15.88 7.70 20.45
C LYS A 155 15.73 6.70 19.31
N HIS A 156 14.51 6.47 18.88
CA HIS A 156 14.21 5.67 17.69
C HIS A 156 13.92 6.59 16.50
N TYR A 157 14.20 6.11 15.30
CA TYR A 157 13.78 6.80 14.07
C TYR A 157 12.28 6.57 13.85
N GLN A 158 11.53 7.65 13.59
CA GLN A 158 10.09 7.55 13.36
C GLN A 158 9.84 7.03 11.94
N VAL A 159 9.31 5.82 11.82
CA VAL A 159 8.93 5.20 10.56
C VAL A 159 7.42 5.32 10.33
N SER A 160 7.03 5.54 9.07
CA SER A 160 5.61 5.60 8.71
C SER A 160 4.94 4.24 8.88
N GLY A 161 3.89 4.18 9.67
CA GLY A 161 3.03 2.99 9.83
C GLY A 161 1.91 2.87 8.78
N ARG A 162 1.79 3.82 7.83
CA ARG A 162 0.65 3.90 6.91
C ARG A 162 0.66 2.82 5.82
N CYS A 163 1.82 2.60 5.19
CA CYS A 163 1.96 1.64 4.10
C CYS A 163 3.37 1.02 4.10
N SER A 164 3.48 -0.25 3.69
CA SER A 164 4.77 -0.95 3.58
C SER A 164 5.76 -0.25 2.63
N VAL A 165 5.27 0.32 1.53
CA VAL A 165 6.10 1.07 0.56
C VAL A 165 6.70 2.33 1.19
N PHE A 166 5.90 3.12 1.91
CA PHE A 166 6.40 4.31 2.61
C PHE A 166 7.34 3.94 3.75
N CYS A 167 6.97 2.97 4.57
CA CYS A 167 7.80 2.47 5.66
C CYS A 167 9.19 2.04 5.17
N LYS A 168 9.24 1.32 4.05
CA LYS A 168 10.45 0.88 3.39
C LYS A 168 11.30 2.06 2.87
N SER A 169 10.64 3.04 2.25
CA SER A 169 11.29 4.28 1.80
C SER A 169 11.89 5.05 2.98
N ASP A 170 11.16 5.19 4.08
CA ASP A 170 11.63 5.84 5.30
C ASP A 170 12.86 5.15 5.87
N CYS A 171 12.85 3.81 5.96
CA CYS A 171 14.01 3.04 6.41
C CYS A 171 15.24 3.28 5.51
N THR A 172 15.05 3.26 4.19
CA THR A 172 16.13 3.50 3.22
C THR A 172 16.68 4.92 3.34
N HIS A 173 15.81 5.92 3.46
CA HIS A 173 16.20 7.32 3.65
C HIS A 173 16.95 7.54 4.96
N ALA A 174 16.49 6.90 6.05
CA ALA A 174 17.17 6.98 7.34
C ALA A 174 18.62 6.47 7.24
N LEU A 175 18.80 5.30 6.65
CA LEU A 175 20.13 4.70 6.46
C LEU A 175 21.03 5.56 5.57
N ASN A 176 20.50 6.11 4.49
CA ASN A 176 21.24 7.01 3.59
C ASN A 176 21.62 8.33 4.27
N LYS A 177 20.88 8.76 5.29
CA LYS A 177 21.22 9.92 6.15
C LYS A 177 22.19 9.57 7.28
N GLY A 178 22.67 8.33 7.37
CA GLY A 178 23.60 7.89 8.39
C GLY A 178 22.94 7.60 9.75
N ILE A 179 21.62 7.46 9.81
CA ILE A 179 20.93 7.03 11.04
C ILE A 179 21.36 5.60 11.38
N ALA A 180 21.68 5.36 12.65
CA ALA A 180 22.11 4.05 13.12
C ALA A 180 21.04 2.97 12.87
N LYS A 181 21.46 1.79 12.40
CA LYS A 181 20.56 0.66 12.13
C LYS A 181 19.70 0.31 13.36
N SER A 182 20.26 0.38 14.57
CA SER A 182 19.52 0.15 15.83
C SER A 182 18.35 1.11 16.01
N GLN A 183 18.50 2.38 15.65
CA GLN A 183 17.41 3.36 15.72
C GLN A 183 16.30 3.08 14.70
N VAL A 184 16.66 2.60 13.51
CA VAL A 184 15.67 2.21 12.48
C VAL A 184 14.92 0.95 12.89
N VAL A 185 15.62 -0.06 13.41
CA VAL A 185 15.02 -1.31 13.94
C VAL A 185 14.09 -1.02 15.11
N ALA A 186 14.50 -0.14 16.02
CA ALA A 186 13.67 0.29 17.14
C ALA A 186 12.40 1.01 16.65
N GLY A 187 12.50 1.88 15.65
CA GLY A 187 11.36 2.56 15.03
C GLY A 187 10.39 1.59 14.36
N LEU A 188 10.90 0.59 13.62
CA LEU A 188 10.09 -0.48 13.03
C LEU A 188 9.35 -1.29 14.10
N SER A 189 10.07 -1.69 15.16
CA SER A 189 9.51 -2.48 16.27
C SER A 189 8.45 -1.70 17.05
N ARG A 190 8.66 -0.40 17.27
CA ARG A 190 7.67 0.49 17.90
C ARG A 190 6.43 0.65 17.01
N MET A 191 6.60 0.78 15.72
CA MET A 191 5.48 0.84 14.77
C MET A 191 4.65 -0.45 14.80
N MET A 192 5.29 -1.64 14.88
CA MET A 192 4.60 -2.92 15.03
C MET A 192 3.82 -2.99 16.36
N ALA A 193 4.43 -2.60 17.47
CA ALA A 193 3.77 -2.53 18.77
C ALA A 193 2.56 -1.58 18.73
N GLY A 194 2.70 -0.41 18.12
CA GLY A 194 1.62 0.55 17.94
C GLY A 194 0.42 -0.03 17.21
N LYS A 195 0.63 -0.86 16.19
CA LYS A 195 -0.48 -1.55 15.48
C LYS A 195 -1.19 -2.59 16.34
N ILE A 196 -0.47 -3.30 17.18
CA ILE A 196 -1.08 -4.22 18.16
C ILE A 196 -1.89 -3.42 19.19
N LEU A 197 -1.33 -2.34 19.72
CA LEU A 197 -2.01 -1.47 20.69
C LEU A 197 -3.27 -0.80 20.10
N GLU A 198 -3.26 -0.50 18.80
CA GLU A 198 -4.45 0.00 18.10
C GLU A 198 -5.58 -1.03 18.10
N LEU A 199 -5.28 -2.32 17.89
CA LEU A 199 -6.26 -3.41 17.98
C LEU A 199 -6.78 -3.60 19.40
N LEU A 200 -5.96 -3.34 20.39
CA LEU A 200 -6.30 -3.44 21.81
C LEU A 200 -7.04 -2.22 22.37
N LYS A 201 -7.25 -1.16 21.58
CA LYS A 201 -7.78 0.14 22.08
C LYS A 201 -9.13 0.04 22.81
N LYS A 202 -9.96 -0.96 22.45
CA LYS A 202 -11.30 -1.17 23.04
C LYS A 202 -11.36 -2.41 23.93
N LEU A 203 -10.24 -3.03 24.27
CA LEU A 203 -10.15 -4.26 25.04
C LEU A 203 -9.37 -4.00 26.34
N PRO A 204 -9.60 -4.83 27.37
CA PRO A 204 -8.79 -4.81 28.58
C PRO A 204 -7.31 -5.04 28.26
N LYS A 205 -6.42 -4.27 28.91
CA LYS A 205 -4.96 -4.37 28.72
C LYS A 205 -4.21 -4.83 29.97
N GLU A 206 -4.93 -5.11 31.03
CA GLU A 206 -4.35 -5.47 32.32
C GLU A 206 -3.59 -6.81 32.26
N SER A 207 -4.14 -7.78 31.52
CA SER A 207 -3.52 -9.10 31.34
C SER A 207 -3.72 -9.59 29.91
N VAL A 208 -2.65 -9.52 29.11
CA VAL A 208 -2.65 -9.88 27.69
C VAL A 208 -1.64 -10.99 27.44
N MET A 209 -2.02 -12.01 26.69
CA MET A 209 -1.09 -13.04 26.22
C MET A 209 -0.67 -12.76 24.77
N LEU A 210 0.63 -12.81 24.49
CA LEU A 210 1.20 -12.64 23.14
C LEU A 210 1.72 -13.98 22.64
N VAL A 211 1.22 -14.40 21.46
CA VAL A 211 1.64 -15.63 20.78
C VAL A 211 1.98 -15.37 19.31
N GLY A 212 2.56 -16.36 18.63
CA GLY A 212 2.99 -16.27 17.23
C GLY A 212 4.47 -15.88 17.08
N GLY A 213 4.97 -16.00 15.86
CA GLY A 213 6.40 -15.81 15.57
C GLY A 213 6.96 -14.44 15.90
N CYS A 214 6.12 -13.37 15.86
CA CYS A 214 6.55 -12.02 16.20
C CYS A 214 6.86 -11.84 17.70
N ALA A 215 6.43 -12.73 18.57
CA ALA A 215 6.80 -12.71 19.98
C ALA A 215 8.32 -12.84 20.21
N ALA A 216 9.07 -13.34 19.22
CA ALA A 216 10.54 -13.36 19.23
C ALA A 216 11.18 -11.97 19.04
N ASN A 217 10.45 -10.96 18.56
CA ASN A 217 10.95 -9.59 18.42
C ASN A 217 10.97 -8.90 19.79
N ARG A 218 12.09 -9.01 20.49
CA ARG A 218 12.26 -8.44 21.84
C ARG A 218 12.08 -6.93 21.88
N ALA A 219 12.45 -6.21 20.82
CA ALA A 219 12.27 -4.76 20.73
C ALA A 219 10.76 -4.40 20.65
N MET A 220 9.96 -5.16 19.88
CA MET A 220 8.51 -4.98 19.85
C MET A 220 7.88 -5.29 21.22
N VAL A 221 8.31 -6.38 21.84
CA VAL A 221 7.85 -6.78 23.20
C VAL A 221 8.17 -5.71 24.22
N HIS A 222 9.35 -5.08 24.15
CA HIS A 222 9.73 -3.97 25.02
C HIS A 222 8.70 -2.83 24.95
N TYR A 223 8.33 -2.36 23.75
CA TYR A 223 7.33 -1.29 23.58
C TYR A 223 5.92 -1.71 23.98
N LEU A 224 5.56 -2.99 23.84
CA LEU A 224 4.26 -3.48 24.33
C LEU A 224 4.18 -3.47 25.86
N LYS A 225 5.28 -3.77 26.56
CA LYS A 225 5.37 -3.73 28.03
C LYS A 225 5.31 -2.32 28.61
N GLU A 226 5.51 -1.27 27.81
CA GLU A 226 5.30 0.11 28.25
C GLU A 226 3.81 0.45 28.44
N GLU A 227 2.90 -0.28 27.75
CA GLU A 227 1.47 0.02 27.65
C GLU A 227 0.54 -1.09 28.15
N ILE A 228 1.11 -2.27 28.47
CA ILE A 228 0.39 -3.46 28.94
C ILE A 228 0.99 -3.88 30.27
N ASP A 229 0.19 -3.88 31.34
CA ASP A 229 0.66 -4.10 32.72
C ASP A 229 1.19 -5.52 32.93
N ASP A 230 0.44 -6.55 32.48
CA ASP A 230 0.84 -7.95 32.51
C ASP A 230 0.80 -8.55 31.11
N LEU A 231 1.97 -8.53 30.44
CA LEU A 231 2.16 -9.16 29.14
C LEU A 231 2.83 -10.52 29.30
N PHE A 232 2.03 -11.57 29.20
CA PHE A 232 2.50 -12.95 29.27
C PHE A 232 2.88 -13.48 27.88
N ILE A 233 4.06 -14.05 27.76
CA ILE A 233 4.57 -14.68 26.54
C ILE A 233 4.97 -16.11 26.90
N PRO A 234 4.17 -17.13 26.51
CA PRO A 234 4.53 -18.51 26.79
C PRO A 234 5.79 -18.91 25.99
N ALA A 235 6.55 -19.85 26.51
CA ALA A 235 7.72 -20.40 25.81
C ALA A 235 7.36 -20.98 24.44
N GLU A 236 6.14 -21.47 24.31
CA GLU A 236 5.56 -22.07 23.12
C GLU A 236 4.99 -21.05 22.12
N ALA A 237 5.07 -19.76 22.42
CA ALA A 237 4.50 -18.69 21.60
C ALA A 237 4.77 -18.84 20.09
N PRO A 238 5.96 -19.20 19.59
CA PRO A 238 6.22 -19.38 18.16
C PRO A 238 5.55 -20.62 17.54
N CYS A 239 5.15 -21.58 18.36
CA CYS A 239 4.57 -22.85 17.93
C CYS A 239 3.13 -23.05 18.47
N PHE A 240 2.48 -21.98 18.89
CA PHE A 240 1.24 -22.02 19.65
C PHE A 240 0.10 -22.72 18.88
N GLU A 241 -0.12 -22.35 17.63
CA GLU A 241 -1.16 -22.97 16.80
C GLU A 241 -0.81 -24.43 16.44
N ALA A 242 0.50 -24.75 16.26
CA ALA A 242 0.92 -26.13 16.06
C ALA A 242 0.64 -27.00 17.29
N MET A 243 0.81 -26.44 18.50
CA MET A 243 0.46 -27.12 19.75
C MET A 243 -1.03 -27.42 19.81
N GLY A 244 -1.90 -26.48 19.45
CA GLY A 244 -3.33 -26.69 19.37
C GLY A 244 -3.72 -27.77 18.37
N ALA A 245 -3.06 -27.81 17.20
CA ALA A 245 -3.26 -28.84 16.20
C ALA A 245 -2.81 -30.23 16.71
N ALA A 246 -1.68 -30.31 17.44
CA ALA A 246 -1.24 -31.54 18.10
C ALA A 246 -2.23 -32.00 19.17
N ARG A 247 -2.71 -31.04 19.97
CA ARG A 247 -3.72 -31.33 21.02
C ARG A 247 -5.01 -31.86 20.43
N TRP A 248 -5.48 -31.29 19.32
CA TRP A 248 -6.64 -31.77 18.57
C TRP A 248 -6.43 -33.22 18.08
N ALA A 249 -5.27 -33.48 17.48
CA ALA A 249 -4.95 -34.80 16.91
C ALA A 249 -4.86 -35.91 17.96
N LEU A 250 -4.59 -35.61 19.25
CA LEU A 250 -4.66 -36.59 20.34
C LEU A 250 -6.08 -37.11 20.58
N ASP A 251 -7.10 -36.29 20.36
CA ASP A 251 -8.49 -36.60 20.69
C ASP A 251 -9.30 -37.06 19.48
N HIS A 252 -8.78 -36.92 18.27
CA HIS A 252 -9.50 -37.23 17.04
C HIS A 252 -8.76 -38.28 16.21
N GLU A 253 -9.53 -39.09 15.47
CA GLU A 253 -8.94 -39.93 14.43
C GLU A 253 -8.44 -39.08 13.29
N THR A 254 -7.20 -39.29 12.90
CA THR A 254 -6.55 -38.58 11.80
C THR A 254 -6.22 -39.53 10.65
N ARG A 255 -6.10 -38.99 9.45
CA ARG A 255 -5.68 -39.77 8.30
C ARG A 255 -4.26 -40.30 8.53
N PRO A 256 -4.02 -41.61 8.39
CA PRO A 256 -2.67 -42.16 8.51
C PRO A 256 -1.79 -41.65 7.36
N VAL A 257 -0.55 -41.34 7.66
CA VAL A 257 0.46 -40.89 6.68
C VAL A 257 1.51 -41.94 6.58
N ALA A 258 1.40 -42.76 5.54
CA ALA A 258 2.38 -43.85 5.29
C ALA A 258 3.64 -43.34 4.57
N ASP A 259 3.58 -42.17 3.94
CA ASP A 259 4.65 -41.64 3.08
C ASP A 259 4.66 -40.12 3.14
N ILE A 260 5.80 -39.55 3.49
CA ILE A 260 6.00 -38.09 3.60
C ILE A 260 5.74 -37.39 2.25
N GLU A 261 6.07 -38.03 1.13
CA GLU A 261 5.82 -37.45 -0.19
C GLU A 261 4.33 -37.30 -0.51
N LYS A 262 3.49 -38.17 0.07
CA LYS A 262 2.03 -38.15 -0.10
C LYS A 262 1.31 -37.16 0.81
N ILE A 263 2.02 -36.55 1.77
CA ILE A 263 1.46 -35.48 2.62
C ILE A 263 1.04 -34.29 1.78
N PHE A 264 1.79 -34.00 0.73
CA PHE A 264 1.36 -33.01 -0.24
C PHE A 264 0.47 -33.69 -1.27
N GLY A 265 -0.76 -33.20 -1.41
CA GLY A 265 -1.64 -33.61 -2.48
C GLY A 265 -0.93 -33.48 -3.82
N SER A 266 -1.33 -34.30 -4.79
CA SER A 266 -0.84 -34.22 -6.18
C SER A 266 -1.22 -32.91 -6.90
N GLN A 267 -1.93 -32.03 -6.21
CA GLN A 267 -2.18 -30.69 -6.69
C GLN A 267 -0.87 -29.91 -6.65
N ARG A 268 -0.30 -29.64 -7.84
CA ARG A 268 0.50 -28.44 -8.08
C ARG A 268 -0.16 -27.31 -7.29
N LEU A 269 0.59 -26.39 -6.67
CA LEU A 269 0.03 -25.20 -6.01
C LEU A 269 -1.25 -24.83 -6.76
N ASN A 270 -2.39 -24.75 -6.05
CA ASN A 270 -3.69 -24.45 -6.66
C ASN A 270 -3.69 -23.03 -7.22
N LEU A 271 -2.78 -22.76 -8.15
CA LEU A 271 -2.84 -21.56 -8.97
C LEU A 271 -4.00 -21.78 -9.93
N SER A 272 -5.13 -21.15 -9.66
CA SER A 272 -6.09 -20.94 -10.73
C SER A 272 -5.44 -20.02 -11.76
N PHE A 273 -5.72 -20.27 -13.03
CA PHE A 273 -5.16 -19.48 -14.12
C PHE A 273 -6.23 -18.56 -14.68
N LEU A 274 -5.79 -17.37 -15.08
CA LEU A 274 -6.61 -16.36 -15.72
C LEU A 274 -6.46 -16.45 -17.25
N ARG A 275 -7.35 -15.79 -17.98
CA ARG A 275 -7.25 -15.72 -19.44
C ARG A 275 -6.06 -14.84 -19.83
N PRO A 276 -5.36 -15.16 -20.94
CA PRO A 276 -4.29 -14.32 -21.46
C PRO A 276 -4.76 -12.89 -21.73
N LEU A 277 -3.96 -11.89 -21.39
CA LEU A 277 -4.29 -10.47 -21.60
C LEU A 277 -4.45 -10.11 -23.07
N SER A 278 -3.74 -10.81 -23.95
CA SER A 278 -3.86 -10.66 -25.39
C SER A 278 -5.29 -10.86 -25.91
N THR A 279 -6.11 -11.67 -25.23
CA THR A 279 -7.52 -11.90 -25.60
C THR A 279 -8.42 -10.68 -25.36
N PHE A 280 -7.96 -9.70 -24.59
CA PHE A 280 -8.72 -8.49 -24.25
C PHE A 280 -8.19 -7.23 -24.94
N ARG A 281 -7.22 -7.37 -25.84
CA ARG A 281 -6.66 -6.22 -26.57
C ARG A 281 -7.72 -5.47 -27.38
N GLY A 282 -8.68 -6.19 -27.97
CA GLY A 282 -9.81 -5.62 -28.72
C GLY A 282 -10.88 -4.94 -27.84
N GLU A 283 -10.81 -5.10 -26.52
CA GLU A 283 -11.71 -4.44 -25.57
C GLU A 283 -11.13 -3.12 -25.03
N VAL A 284 -10.00 -2.65 -25.59
CA VAL A 284 -9.36 -1.38 -25.21
C VAL A 284 -9.28 -0.48 -26.44
N ASP A 285 -9.79 0.73 -26.30
CA ASP A 285 -9.76 1.78 -27.33
C ASP A 285 -8.75 2.86 -26.91
N PHE A 286 -7.56 2.83 -27.50
CA PHE A 286 -6.53 3.84 -27.28
C PHE A 286 -6.80 5.04 -28.18
N LYS A 287 -7.10 6.19 -27.60
CA LYS A 287 -7.31 7.43 -28.33
C LYS A 287 -5.99 8.13 -28.61
N GLU A 288 -5.85 8.66 -29.79
CA GLU A 288 -4.72 9.49 -30.19
C GLU A 288 -5.17 10.94 -30.37
N HIS A 289 -4.33 11.88 -29.98
CA HIS A 289 -4.52 13.30 -30.24
C HIS A 289 -3.17 13.93 -30.53
N PRO A 290 -2.97 14.48 -31.73
CA PRO A 290 -1.69 15.10 -32.09
C PRO A 290 -1.45 16.36 -31.23
N ARG A 291 -0.23 16.58 -30.82
CA ARG A 291 0.18 17.84 -30.19
C ARG A 291 0.16 18.98 -31.21
N GLY A 292 -0.23 20.17 -30.76
CA GLY A 292 -0.18 21.37 -31.58
C GLY A 292 1.24 21.95 -31.68
N GLU A 293 1.49 22.73 -32.70
CA GLU A 293 2.70 23.58 -32.78
C GLU A 293 2.37 24.98 -32.27
N ALA A 294 3.31 25.56 -31.49
CA ALA A 294 3.14 26.91 -30.96
C ALA A 294 3.33 27.97 -32.03
N GLU A 295 2.44 28.95 -32.08
CA GLU A 295 2.56 30.15 -32.90
C GLU A 295 2.86 31.38 -32.03
N ALA A 296 3.62 32.33 -32.55
CA ALA A 296 3.96 33.53 -31.79
C ALA A 296 2.70 34.32 -31.38
N GLY A 297 2.56 34.58 -30.08
CA GLY A 297 1.41 35.28 -29.53
C GLY A 297 0.20 34.39 -29.23
N ASP A 298 0.31 33.06 -29.38
CA ASP A 298 -0.74 32.13 -28.94
C ASP A 298 -1.13 32.40 -27.47
N ILE A 299 -2.42 32.53 -27.23
CA ILE A 299 -2.95 32.66 -25.88
C ILE A 299 -3.12 31.26 -25.29
N THR A 300 -2.54 31.04 -24.13
CA THR A 300 -2.42 29.72 -23.52
C THR A 300 -2.80 29.71 -22.05
N ILE A 301 -3.08 28.54 -21.53
CA ILE A 301 -3.22 28.24 -20.10
C ILE A 301 -2.18 27.18 -19.71
N LEU A 302 -1.49 27.41 -18.62
CA LEU A 302 -0.59 26.45 -18.02
C LEU A 302 -1.33 25.60 -16.99
N GLY A 303 -1.33 24.32 -17.16
CA GLY A 303 -1.85 23.35 -16.20
C GLY A 303 -0.75 22.53 -15.56
N LEU A 304 -0.75 22.41 -14.24
CA LEU A 304 0.22 21.65 -13.46
C LEU A 304 -0.49 20.64 -12.56
N ASP A 305 -0.08 19.37 -12.64
CA ASP A 305 -0.52 18.31 -11.72
C ASP A 305 0.67 17.86 -10.88
N VAL A 306 0.65 18.22 -9.59
CA VAL A 306 1.72 17.96 -8.64
C VAL A 306 1.33 16.83 -7.72
N GLY A 307 1.69 15.61 -8.11
CA GLY A 307 1.50 14.42 -7.30
C GLY A 307 2.68 14.11 -6.38
N SER A 308 2.49 13.20 -5.46
CA SER A 308 3.53 12.74 -4.53
C SER A 308 4.71 12.03 -5.22
N THR A 309 4.44 11.31 -6.30
CA THR A 309 5.44 10.56 -7.08
C THR A 309 5.92 11.33 -8.30
N THR A 310 5.01 11.98 -9.02
CA THR A 310 5.28 12.62 -10.31
C THR A 310 4.60 13.96 -10.41
N THR A 311 5.26 14.90 -11.09
CA THR A 311 4.75 16.23 -11.43
C THR A 311 4.65 16.35 -12.95
N LYS A 312 3.51 16.83 -13.45
CA LYS A 312 3.23 16.95 -14.87
C LYS A 312 2.78 18.37 -15.18
N GLY A 313 3.13 18.85 -16.36
CA GLY A 313 2.71 20.15 -16.84
C GLY A 313 2.28 20.11 -18.29
N VAL A 314 1.33 20.98 -18.65
CA VAL A 314 0.90 21.20 -20.02
C VAL A 314 0.76 22.69 -20.30
N ILE A 315 1.13 23.11 -21.50
CA ILE A 315 0.75 24.41 -22.08
C ILE A 315 -0.36 24.14 -23.08
N MET A 316 -1.57 24.55 -22.73
CA MET A 316 -2.77 24.36 -23.56
C MET A 316 -3.12 25.68 -24.29
N ARG A 317 -3.26 25.62 -25.60
CA ARG A 317 -3.72 26.74 -26.42
C ARG A 317 -5.22 26.94 -26.25
N ARG A 318 -5.67 28.18 -25.99
CA ARG A 318 -7.08 28.47 -25.73
C ARG A 318 -8.02 28.24 -26.90
N ARG A 319 -7.64 28.61 -28.15
CA ARG A 319 -8.53 28.58 -29.32
C ARG A 319 -9.03 27.20 -29.69
N ASP A 320 -8.21 26.15 -29.54
CA ASP A 320 -8.49 24.78 -30.01
C ASP A 320 -8.22 23.69 -28.96
N LYS A 321 -7.71 24.09 -27.77
CA LYS A 321 -7.31 23.21 -26.67
C LYS A 321 -6.13 22.28 -27.01
N ALA A 322 -5.37 22.60 -28.05
CA ALA A 322 -4.17 21.84 -28.40
C ALA A 322 -3.11 21.94 -27.31
N ILE A 323 -2.46 20.84 -26.98
CA ILE A 323 -1.30 20.80 -26.08
C ILE A 323 -0.07 21.17 -26.91
N LEU A 324 0.57 22.32 -26.60
CA LEU A 324 1.74 22.85 -27.30
C LEU A 324 3.04 22.33 -26.71
N ALA A 325 3.09 22.16 -25.39
CA ALA A 325 4.22 21.61 -24.66
C ALA A 325 3.69 20.80 -23.48
N ALA A 326 4.37 19.72 -23.13
CA ALA A 326 4.03 18.91 -21.97
C ALA A 326 5.24 18.15 -21.43
N ASP A 327 5.25 17.92 -20.13
CA ASP A 327 6.27 17.10 -19.48
C ASP A 327 5.71 16.29 -18.30
N TYR A 328 6.44 15.21 -17.97
CA TYR A 328 6.09 14.25 -16.94
C TYR A 328 7.35 13.83 -16.17
N LEU A 329 7.59 14.41 -14.99
CA LEU A 329 8.80 14.26 -14.20
C LEU A 329 8.56 13.62 -12.83
N ARG A 330 9.59 13.04 -12.23
CA ARG A 330 9.53 12.57 -10.83
C ARG A 330 9.53 13.74 -9.85
N THR A 331 8.63 13.73 -8.86
CA THR A 331 8.53 14.74 -7.79
C THR A 331 9.70 14.64 -6.81
N ASN A 332 10.14 13.42 -6.47
CA ASN A 332 11.25 13.13 -5.57
C ASN A 332 11.13 13.81 -4.18
N GLY A 333 9.90 13.96 -3.68
CA GLY A 333 9.64 14.58 -2.37
C GLY A 333 9.81 16.11 -2.34
N ASP A 334 10.07 16.74 -3.48
CA ASP A 334 10.23 18.18 -3.64
C ASP A 334 9.23 18.74 -4.67
N PRO A 335 8.02 19.06 -4.25
CA PRO A 335 6.97 19.53 -5.15
C PRO A 335 7.29 20.88 -5.80
N VAL A 336 7.97 21.79 -5.11
CA VAL A 336 8.34 23.11 -5.64
C VAL A 336 9.45 22.96 -6.67
N GLY A 337 10.54 22.26 -6.33
CA GLY A 337 11.63 22.02 -7.28
C GLY A 337 11.18 21.20 -8.49
N ALA A 338 10.26 20.24 -8.31
CA ALA A 338 9.68 19.50 -9.43
C ALA A 338 8.85 20.40 -10.34
N SER A 339 8.05 21.33 -9.79
CA SER A 339 7.30 22.32 -10.55
C SER A 339 8.24 23.22 -11.37
N ARG A 340 9.32 23.70 -10.77
CA ARG A 340 10.35 24.52 -11.45
C ARG A 340 11.00 23.75 -12.61
N ARG A 341 11.34 22.48 -12.42
CA ARG A 341 11.88 21.63 -13.51
C ARG A 341 10.89 21.44 -14.65
N VAL A 342 9.61 21.26 -14.34
CA VAL A 342 8.55 21.17 -15.35
C VAL A 342 8.44 22.49 -16.12
N TYR A 343 8.42 23.65 -15.46
CA TYR A 343 8.40 24.96 -16.13
C TYR A 343 9.60 25.13 -17.07
N ALA A 344 10.80 24.73 -16.65
CA ALA A 344 12.00 24.79 -17.48
C ALA A 344 11.87 23.91 -18.73
N SER A 345 11.42 22.67 -18.57
CA SER A 345 11.20 21.75 -19.68
C SER A 345 10.12 22.26 -20.66
N LEU A 346 9.05 22.85 -20.16
CA LEU A 346 8.00 23.44 -21.00
C LEU A 346 8.55 24.66 -21.79
N ALA A 347 9.37 25.51 -21.16
CA ALA A 347 10.00 26.65 -21.80
C ALA A 347 10.95 26.21 -22.95
N GLU A 348 11.74 25.15 -22.73
CA GLU A 348 12.64 24.59 -23.76
C GLU A 348 11.90 24.04 -24.99
N GLN A 349 10.65 23.52 -24.80
CA GLN A 349 9.84 22.99 -25.89
C GLN A 349 9.21 24.10 -26.75
N LEU A 350 8.99 25.29 -26.19
CA LEU A 350 8.38 26.42 -26.88
C LEU A 350 9.43 27.16 -27.72
N ARG A 351 9.31 27.05 -29.06
CA ARG A 351 10.24 27.69 -30.01
C ARG A 351 9.93 29.16 -30.29
N VAL A 352 8.73 29.59 -29.91
CA VAL A 352 8.21 30.93 -30.12
C VAL A 352 7.52 31.45 -28.85
N PRO A 353 7.50 32.76 -28.60
CA PRO A 353 6.86 33.31 -27.41
C PRO A 353 5.35 33.13 -27.47
N VAL A 354 4.77 32.63 -26.39
CA VAL A 354 3.32 32.51 -26.15
C VAL A 354 2.91 33.37 -24.95
N VAL A 355 1.62 33.65 -24.83
CA VAL A 355 1.05 34.42 -23.71
C VAL A 355 0.32 33.47 -22.78
N ILE A 356 0.80 33.29 -21.56
CA ILE A 356 0.15 32.47 -20.54
C ILE A 356 -0.80 33.36 -19.74
N GLU A 357 -2.11 33.26 -20.02
CA GLU A 357 -3.15 34.06 -19.36
C GLU A 357 -3.69 33.46 -18.06
N GLY A 358 -3.44 32.19 -17.82
CA GLY A 358 -3.88 31.50 -16.63
C GLY A 358 -2.96 30.36 -16.24
N LEU A 359 -2.88 30.09 -14.94
CA LEU A 359 -2.14 28.97 -14.38
C LEU A 359 -3.02 28.22 -13.39
N GLY A 360 -3.21 26.91 -13.64
CA GLY A 360 -3.94 26.00 -12.77
C GLY A 360 -3.05 24.94 -12.16
N VAL A 361 -3.30 24.60 -10.91
CA VAL A 361 -2.57 23.57 -10.18
C VAL A 361 -3.53 22.58 -9.55
N THR A 362 -3.22 21.28 -9.71
CA THR A 362 -3.96 20.16 -9.12
C THR A 362 -3.01 19.11 -8.53
N GLY A 363 -3.55 18.00 -8.03
CA GLY A 363 -2.80 16.94 -7.38
C GLY A 363 -2.65 17.12 -5.87
N SER A 364 -1.96 16.18 -5.21
CA SER A 364 -1.74 16.21 -3.75
C SER A 364 -0.89 17.40 -3.29
N GLY A 365 0.06 17.86 -4.14
CA GLY A 365 0.92 19.01 -3.90
C GLY A 365 0.35 20.36 -4.38
N ARG A 366 -0.92 20.40 -4.83
CA ARG A 366 -1.53 21.60 -5.43
C ARG A 366 -1.44 22.86 -4.57
N GLN A 367 -1.53 22.74 -3.25
CA GLN A 367 -1.54 23.89 -2.35
C GLN A 367 -0.19 24.60 -2.34
N ILE A 368 0.90 23.86 -2.12
CA ILE A 368 2.25 24.44 -2.09
C ILE A 368 2.70 24.92 -3.49
N ALA A 369 2.35 24.19 -4.54
CA ALA A 369 2.67 24.59 -5.89
C ALA A 369 1.82 25.78 -6.37
N GLY A 370 0.56 25.89 -5.94
CA GLY A 370 -0.28 27.04 -6.18
C GLY A 370 0.23 28.28 -5.45
N LEU A 371 0.74 28.12 -4.23
CA LEU A 371 1.38 29.18 -3.48
C LEU A 371 2.68 29.64 -4.18
N HIS A 372 3.54 28.70 -4.61
CA HIS A 372 4.74 29.03 -5.38
C HIS A 372 4.41 29.80 -6.67
N ALA A 373 3.37 29.37 -7.38
CA ALA A 373 2.95 30.02 -8.62
C ALA A 373 2.20 31.35 -8.40
N LEU A 374 1.80 31.67 -7.16
CA LEU A 374 0.96 32.81 -6.80
C LEU A 374 -0.36 32.84 -7.60
N THR A 375 -0.97 31.66 -7.79
CA THR A 375 -2.21 31.49 -8.54
C THR A 375 -3.41 31.15 -7.66
N ASP A 376 -4.59 31.69 -8.01
CA ASP A 376 -5.88 31.30 -7.44
C ASP A 376 -6.45 30.04 -8.13
N GLY A 377 -5.80 29.55 -9.17
CA GLY A 377 -6.21 28.38 -9.96
C GLY A 377 -5.92 27.03 -9.28
N VAL A 378 -6.13 26.92 -7.97
CA VAL A 378 -5.93 25.67 -7.20
C VAL A 378 -7.21 24.84 -7.26
N ILE A 379 -7.15 23.73 -8.00
CA ILE A 379 -8.32 22.90 -8.33
C ILE A 379 -8.17 21.50 -7.73
N ASN A 380 -9.28 20.95 -7.25
CA ASN A 380 -9.32 19.56 -6.81
C ASN A 380 -9.07 18.60 -7.99
N GLU A 381 -8.26 17.57 -7.76
CA GLU A 381 -7.86 16.61 -8.80
C GLU A 381 -9.03 15.80 -9.39
N ILE A 382 -10.06 15.47 -8.60
CA ILE A 382 -11.26 14.78 -9.10
C ILE A 382 -11.95 15.64 -10.18
N ILE A 383 -12.06 16.94 -9.93
CA ILE A 383 -12.64 17.89 -10.90
C ILE A 383 -11.77 17.99 -12.14
N ALA A 384 -10.45 18.14 -11.98
CA ALA A 384 -9.54 18.24 -13.12
C ALA A 384 -9.60 17.01 -14.02
N HIS A 385 -9.48 15.82 -13.45
CA HIS A 385 -9.55 14.56 -14.19
C HIS A 385 -10.90 14.36 -14.89
N ALA A 386 -12.00 14.68 -14.23
CA ALA A 386 -13.34 14.61 -14.84
C ALA A 386 -13.52 15.61 -15.98
N THR A 387 -13.07 16.86 -15.80
CA THR A 387 -13.14 17.90 -16.85
C THR A 387 -12.39 17.47 -18.10
N ALA A 388 -11.19 16.88 -17.95
CA ALA A 388 -10.43 16.35 -19.08
C ALA A 388 -11.15 15.19 -19.79
N ALA A 389 -11.67 14.22 -19.03
CA ALA A 389 -12.36 13.06 -19.58
C ALA A 389 -13.63 13.48 -20.36
N VAL A 390 -14.47 14.34 -19.79
CA VAL A 390 -15.68 14.87 -20.42
C VAL A 390 -15.36 15.69 -21.69
N ARG A 391 -14.22 16.37 -21.72
CA ARG A 391 -13.77 17.09 -22.91
C ARG A 391 -13.46 16.17 -24.09
N PHE A 392 -12.87 15.00 -23.82
CA PHE A 392 -12.59 14.01 -24.85
C PHE A 392 -13.83 13.20 -25.25
N ASP A 393 -14.70 12.90 -24.30
CA ASP A 393 -15.94 12.18 -24.55
C ASP A 393 -17.03 12.62 -23.56
N PRO A 394 -18.04 13.40 -24.01
CA PRO A 394 -19.14 13.85 -23.15
C PRO A 394 -20.01 12.72 -22.58
N GLU A 395 -19.95 11.51 -23.14
CA GLU A 395 -20.71 10.35 -22.67
C GLU A 395 -19.98 9.57 -21.58
N VAL A 396 -18.77 9.97 -21.18
CA VAL A 396 -18.04 9.29 -20.09
C VAL A 396 -18.84 9.32 -18.81
N ASP A 397 -19.02 8.15 -18.20
CA ASP A 397 -19.75 7.98 -16.95
C ASP A 397 -18.89 7.40 -15.80
N THR A 398 -17.74 6.81 -16.14
CA THR A 398 -16.84 6.20 -15.16
C THR A 398 -15.40 6.49 -15.50
N ILE A 399 -14.64 6.91 -14.51
CA ILE A 399 -13.18 7.08 -14.63
C ILE A 399 -12.49 6.14 -13.63
N PHE A 400 -11.58 5.33 -14.14
CA PHE A 400 -10.57 4.60 -13.38
C PHE A 400 -9.24 5.35 -13.50
N GLU A 401 -8.83 6.00 -12.43
CA GLU A 401 -7.53 6.67 -12.36
C GLU A 401 -6.55 5.81 -11.57
N ILE A 402 -5.42 5.44 -12.19
CA ILE A 402 -4.36 4.68 -11.55
C ILE A 402 -3.05 5.46 -11.69
N GLY A 403 -2.71 6.16 -10.61
CA GLY A 403 -1.46 6.91 -10.49
C GLY A 403 -0.33 6.08 -9.89
N GLY A 404 0.79 6.76 -9.63
CA GLY A 404 1.98 6.13 -9.02
C GLY A 404 1.75 5.68 -7.57
N GLN A 405 1.10 6.49 -6.74
CA GLN A 405 0.82 6.17 -5.33
C GLN A 405 -0.68 6.25 -5.01
N ASP A 406 -1.41 7.07 -5.74
CA ASP A 406 -2.84 7.27 -5.55
C ASP A 406 -3.62 6.61 -6.68
N ALA A 407 -4.72 6.01 -6.33
CA ALA A 407 -5.67 5.43 -7.26
C ALA A 407 -7.07 5.92 -6.90
N LYS A 408 -7.85 6.32 -7.90
CA LYS A 408 -9.16 6.93 -7.69
C LYS A 408 -10.18 6.35 -8.65
N TYR A 409 -11.37 6.21 -8.15
CA TYR A 409 -12.59 5.92 -8.90
C TYR A 409 -13.45 7.17 -8.92
N THR A 410 -13.98 7.55 -10.06
CA THR A 410 -14.94 8.66 -10.18
C THR A 410 -16.12 8.24 -11.04
N TYR A 411 -17.34 8.50 -10.56
CA TYR A 411 -18.57 8.34 -11.32
C TYR A 411 -19.07 9.71 -11.75
N ILE A 412 -19.45 9.82 -13.02
CA ILE A 412 -19.88 11.08 -13.64
C ILE A 412 -21.36 11.01 -13.98
N THR A 413 -22.10 12.04 -13.60
CA THR A 413 -23.49 12.22 -13.98
C THR A 413 -23.65 13.59 -14.60
N ASN A 414 -24.16 13.66 -15.83
CA ASN A 414 -24.34 14.90 -16.58
C ASN A 414 -23.06 15.77 -16.66
N GLY A 415 -21.91 15.11 -16.89
CA GLY A 415 -20.61 15.77 -17.03
C GLY A 415 -19.98 16.25 -15.72
N VAL A 416 -20.55 15.89 -14.56
CA VAL A 416 -20.05 16.32 -13.24
C VAL A 416 -19.79 15.10 -12.36
N PRO A 417 -18.69 15.06 -11.60
CA PRO A 417 -18.45 14.02 -10.60
C PRO A 417 -19.59 13.95 -9.58
N SER A 418 -20.25 12.79 -9.48
CA SER A 418 -21.36 12.55 -8.54
C SER A 418 -21.00 11.59 -7.41
N ASP A 419 -20.03 10.71 -7.62
CA ASP A 419 -19.43 9.84 -6.59
C ASP A 419 -17.95 9.66 -6.87
N TYR A 420 -17.16 9.50 -5.83
CA TYR A 420 -15.75 9.19 -5.97
C TYR A 420 -15.24 8.34 -4.79
N ALA A 421 -14.17 7.62 -5.03
CA ALA A 421 -13.40 6.94 -4.00
C ALA A 421 -11.92 7.02 -4.33
N MET A 422 -11.10 6.90 -3.32
CA MET A 422 -9.65 6.83 -3.49
C MET A 422 -9.08 5.80 -2.52
N ASN A 423 -7.89 5.29 -2.84
CA ASN A 423 -7.17 4.47 -1.88
C ASN A 423 -6.84 5.32 -0.66
N GLU A 424 -7.16 4.81 0.52
CA GLU A 424 -6.79 5.44 1.78
C GLU A 424 -5.26 5.31 2.00
N ALA A 425 -4.75 4.83 3.05
CA ALA A 425 -3.32 4.75 3.37
C ALA A 425 -2.54 3.61 2.65
N CYS A 426 -3.04 3.04 1.56
CA CYS A 426 -2.45 1.83 0.94
C CYS A 426 -2.10 2.05 -0.53
N SER A 427 -0.88 1.71 -0.95
CA SER A 427 -0.46 1.72 -2.37
C SER A 427 -0.99 0.54 -3.20
N ALA A 428 -1.82 -0.34 -2.62
CA ALA A 428 -2.44 -1.43 -3.35
C ALA A 428 -3.30 -0.90 -4.50
N GLY A 429 -3.12 -1.46 -5.69
CA GLY A 429 -3.81 -0.99 -6.90
C GLY A 429 -3.17 0.24 -7.56
N THR A 430 -1.90 0.55 -7.28
CA THR A 430 -1.16 1.70 -7.81
C THR A 430 0.10 1.29 -8.58
N GLY A 431 0.68 2.23 -9.32
CA GLY A 431 1.88 2.00 -10.11
C GLY A 431 3.12 1.67 -9.29
N SER A 432 3.28 2.27 -8.11
CA SER A 432 4.41 1.98 -7.23
C SER A 432 4.41 0.52 -6.76
N PHE A 433 3.21 -0.06 -6.54
CA PHE A 433 3.09 -1.48 -6.24
C PHE A 433 3.61 -2.35 -7.41
N LEU A 434 3.21 -2.03 -8.64
CA LEU A 434 3.62 -2.75 -9.84
C LEU A 434 5.13 -2.67 -10.05
N GLU A 435 5.67 -1.45 -10.05
CA GLU A 435 7.08 -1.17 -10.25
C GLU A 435 7.94 -1.88 -9.20
N GLU A 436 7.54 -1.80 -7.92
CA GLU A 436 8.27 -2.42 -6.83
C GLU A 436 8.25 -3.95 -6.91
N ALA A 437 7.08 -4.57 -7.11
CA ALA A 437 6.94 -6.01 -7.19
C ALA A 437 7.70 -6.60 -8.40
N ALA A 438 7.62 -5.95 -9.57
CA ALA A 438 8.34 -6.39 -10.76
C ALA A 438 9.85 -6.25 -10.61
N LYS A 439 10.32 -5.12 -10.09
CA LYS A 439 11.76 -4.85 -9.92
C LYS A 439 12.39 -5.77 -8.85
N GLU A 440 11.75 -5.92 -7.69
CA GLU A 440 12.32 -6.68 -6.57
C GLU A 440 12.22 -8.19 -6.73
N SER A 441 11.10 -8.67 -7.27
CA SER A 441 10.87 -10.11 -7.38
C SER A 441 11.35 -10.69 -8.70
N LEU A 442 11.37 -9.91 -9.79
CA LEU A 442 11.64 -10.37 -11.14
C LEU A 442 12.83 -9.68 -11.82
N GLY A 443 13.36 -8.59 -11.24
CA GLY A 443 14.41 -7.78 -11.86
C GLY A 443 13.97 -7.06 -13.14
N LEU A 444 12.64 -6.93 -13.38
CA LEU A 444 12.07 -6.40 -14.61
C LEU A 444 11.83 -4.88 -14.49
N PRO A 445 12.32 -4.05 -15.44
CA PRO A 445 12.02 -2.64 -15.47
C PRO A 445 10.56 -2.37 -15.83
N VAL A 446 9.99 -1.27 -15.30
CA VAL A 446 8.56 -0.93 -15.47
C VAL A 446 8.15 -0.80 -16.94
N THR A 447 9.06 -0.37 -17.81
CA THR A 447 8.84 -0.19 -19.25
C THR A 447 8.64 -1.51 -20.02
N GLU A 448 9.09 -2.62 -19.48
CA GLU A 448 9.00 -3.95 -20.11
C GLU A 448 7.80 -4.77 -19.64
N ILE A 449 7.16 -4.36 -18.54
CA ILE A 449 6.05 -5.12 -17.93
C ILE A 449 4.92 -5.36 -18.92
N GLY A 450 4.48 -4.32 -19.64
CA GLY A 450 3.34 -4.42 -20.56
C GLY A 450 3.59 -5.40 -21.70
N LYS A 451 4.75 -5.28 -22.34
CA LYS A 451 5.15 -6.17 -23.44
C LYS A 451 5.24 -7.62 -22.96
N THR A 452 5.94 -7.85 -21.85
CA THR A 452 6.11 -9.19 -21.28
C THR A 452 4.77 -9.82 -20.88
N ALA A 453 3.87 -9.03 -20.28
CA ALA A 453 2.56 -9.52 -19.85
C ALA A 453 1.66 -9.96 -21.04
N TYR A 454 1.81 -9.35 -22.21
CA TYR A 454 1.05 -9.75 -23.41
C TYR A 454 1.53 -11.07 -24.04
N GLU A 455 2.73 -11.54 -23.73
CA GLU A 455 3.28 -12.82 -24.18
C GLU A 455 2.74 -14.00 -23.35
N ALA A 456 2.01 -13.72 -22.25
CA ALA A 456 1.49 -14.74 -21.35
C ALA A 456 0.45 -15.64 -22.02
N THR A 457 0.48 -16.91 -21.66
CA THR A 457 -0.46 -17.94 -22.14
C THR A 457 -1.39 -18.44 -21.02
N GLN A 458 -0.90 -18.53 -19.78
CA GLN A 458 -1.63 -19.00 -18.61
C GLN A 458 -1.25 -18.18 -17.38
N PRO A 459 -1.71 -16.92 -17.26
CA PRO A 459 -1.41 -16.07 -16.13
C PRO A 459 -1.92 -16.67 -14.81
N PRO A 460 -1.07 -16.87 -13.79
CA PRO A 460 -1.52 -17.32 -12.48
C PRO A 460 -2.36 -16.25 -11.78
N ASN A 461 -3.36 -16.70 -11.04
CA ASN A 461 -4.19 -15.82 -10.23
C ASN A 461 -3.54 -15.60 -8.85
N PHE A 462 -2.84 -14.50 -8.67
CA PHE A 462 -2.27 -14.09 -7.38
C PHE A 462 -3.28 -13.37 -6.48
N ASN A 463 -4.55 -13.28 -6.87
CA ASN A 463 -5.60 -12.54 -6.16
C ASN A 463 -5.23 -11.06 -5.92
N ASP A 464 -5.89 -10.43 -4.97
CA ASP A 464 -5.64 -9.04 -4.55
C ASP A 464 -4.59 -8.93 -3.42
N GLN A 465 -3.47 -9.66 -3.56
CA GLN A 465 -2.40 -9.65 -2.57
C GLN A 465 -1.72 -8.29 -2.46
N CYS A 466 -1.24 -7.97 -1.26
CA CYS A 466 -0.42 -6.77 -1.03
C CYS A 466 0.99 -6.95 -1.60
N ALA A 467 1.65 -5.84 -1.99
CA ALA A 467 3.02 -5.82 -2.51
C ALA A 467 4.03 -6.59 -1.64
N ALA A 468 3.87 -6.56 -0.32
CA ALA A 468 4.76 -7.27 0.59
C ALA A 468 4.60 -8.79 0.55
N PHE A 469 3.44 -9.29 0.13
CA PHE A 469 3.15 -10.73 0.12
C PHE A 469 3.21 -11.35 -1.27
N ILE A 470 2.93 -10.56 -2.31
CA ILE A 470 2.95 -11.06 -3.69
C ILE A 470 4.34 -11.56 -4.10
N GLY A 471 5.41 -11.03 -3.53
CA GLY A 471 6.77 -11.49 -3.76
C GLY A 471 6.99 -12.96 -3.39
N SER A 472 6.30 -13.47 -2.36
CA SER A 472 6.33 -14.89 -1.99
C SER A 472 5.60 -15.75 -3.03
N ASP A 473 4.43 -15.28 -3.51
CA ASP A 473 3.65 -15.99 -4.52
C ASP A 473 4.38 -16.02 -5.88
N ILE A 474 5.03 -14.91 -6.26
CA ILE A 474 5.90 -14.82 -7.44
C ILE A 474 7.06 -15.81 -7.36
N LYS A 475 7.77 -15.84 -6.23
CA LYS A 475 8.89 -16.79 -6.02
C LYS A 475 8.43 -18.23 -6.10
N SER A 476 7.29 -18.56 -5.47
CA SER A 476 6.71 -19.90 -5.53
C SER A 476 6.35 -20.31 -6.96
N ALA A 477 5.71 -19.43 -7.71
CA ALA A 477 5.37 -19.67 -9.12
C ALA A 477 6.63 -19.89 -9.98
N ALA A 478 7.67 -19.05 -9.78
CA ALA A 478 8.94 -19.20 -10.50
C ALA A 478 9.64 -20.53 -10.16
N GLN A 479 9.63 -20.94 -8.89
CA GLN A 479 10.20 -22.23 -8.45
C GLN A 479 9.44 -23.43 -9.02
N GLU A 480 8.15 -23.29 -9.32
CA GLU A 480 7.34 -24.31 -9.99
C GLU A 480 7.50 -24.31 -11.52
N GLY A 481 8.34 -23.44 -12.06
CA GLY A 481 8.63 -23.36 -13.48
C GLY A 481 7.55 -22.63 -14.29
N VAL A 482 6.73 -21.78 -13.64
CA VAL A 482 5.79 -20.91 -14.38
C VAL A 482 6.59 -19.91 -15.22
N PRO A 483 6.30 -19.75 -16.51
CA PRO A 483 7.01 -18.82 -17.39
C PRO A 483 6.96 -17.38 -16.87
N LEU A 484 8.04 -16.62 -17.09
CA LEU A 484 8.14 -15.21 -16.66
C LEU A 484 6.97 -14.37 -17.16
N ALA A 485 6.59 -14.53 -18.42
CA ALA A 485 5.48 -13.80 -19.03
C ALA A 485 4.15 -14.04 -18.28
N ASP A 486 3.88 -15.30 -17.92
CA ASP A 486 2.69 -15.69 -17.17
C ASP A 486 2.70 -15.07 -15.76
N ILE A 487 3.84 -15.09 -15.06
CA ILE A 487 4.00 -14.47 -13.75
C ILE A 487 3.77 -12.96 -13.83
N VAL A 488 4.34 -12.29 -14.84
CA VAL A 488 4.18 -10.83 -15.04
C VAL A 488 2.73 -10.47 -15.33
N ALA A 489 2.04 -11.25 -16.15
CA ALA A 489 0.61 -11.04 -16.41
C ALA A 489 -0.24 -11.28 -15.16
N GLY A 490 0.08 -12.29 -14.35
CA GLY A 490 -0.55 -12.53 -13.05
C GLY A 490 -0.37 -11.36 -12.09
N LEU A 491 0.82 -10.72 -12.08
CA LEU A 491 1.10 -9.51 -11.31
C LEU A 491 0.25 -8.33 -11.79
N VAL A 492 0.13 -8.12 -13.09
CA VAL A 492 -0.74 -7.08 -13.69
C VAL A 492 -2.19 -7.28 -13.27
N TYR A 493 -2.70 -8.51 -13.34
CA TYR A 493 -4.04 -8.83 -12.85
C TYR A 493 -4.22 -8.54 -11.36
N SER A 494 -3.24 -8.91 -10.53
CA SER A 494 -3.31 -8.70 -9.09
C SER A 494 -3.46 -7.22 -8.73
N ILE A 495 -2.78 -6.32 -9.43
CA ILE A 495 -2.90 -4.88 -9.21
C ILE A 495 -4.28 -4.38 -9.59
N CYS A 496 -4.80 -4.82 -10.74
CA CYS A 496 -6.14 -4.46 -11.18
C CYS A 496 -7.21 -5.02 -10.23
N MET A 497 -7.02 -6.22 -9.66
CA MET A 497 -7.89 -6.78 -8.63
C MET A 497 -7.82 -5.96 -7.33
N ASN A 498 -6.63 -5.53 -6.92
CA ASN A 498 -6.48 -4.62 -5.78
C ASN A 498 -7.25 -3.31 -6.00
N TYR A 499 -7.14 -2.72 -7.19
CA TYR A 499 -7.90 -1.52 -7.54
C TYR A 499 -9.41 -1.79 -7.48
N THR A 500 -9.90 -2.83 -8.15
CA THR A 500 -11.34 -3.15 -8.19
C THR A 500 -11.92 -3.45 -6.81
N ASN A 501 -11.19 -4.14 -5.96
CA ASN A 501 -11.70 -4.57 -4.65
C ASN A 501 -11.56 -3.49 -3.56
N ARG A 502 -10.51 -2.66 -3.62
CA ARG A 502 -10.18 -1.73 -2.52
C ARG A 502 -10.44 -0.26 -2.86
N VAL A 503 -10.35 0.13 -4.13
CA VAL A 503 -10.62 1.51 -4.56
C VAL A 503 -12.05 1.63 -5.07
N LYS A 504 -12.39 0.91 -6.14
CA LYS A 504 -13.75 0.88 -6.67
C LYS A 504 -14.74 0.26 -5.66
N GLY A 505 -14.38 -0.87 -5.04
CA GLY A 505 -15.24 -1.61 -4.14
C GLY A 505 -16.56 -2.01 -4.83
N ASN A 506 -17.69 -1.84 -4.14
CA ASN A 506 -19.02 -2.18 -4.65
C ASN A 506 -19.65 -1.09 -5.54
N ARG A 507 -18.91 -0.03 -5.89
CA ARG A 507 -19.43 1.06 -6.72
C ARG A 507 -19.73 0.59 -8.14
N PRO A 508 -20.74 1.19 -8.78
CA PRO A 508 -21.15 0.79 -10.13
C PRO A 508 -20.07 1.11 -11.17
N VAL A 509 -20.07 0.36 -12.26
CA VAL A 509 -19.30 0.68 -13.46
C VAL A 509 -20.30 0.93 -14.58
N GLY A 510 -20.27 2.10 -15.14
CA GLY A 510 -21.21 2.52 -16.17
C GLY A 510 -20.96 1.88 -17.54
N ARG A 511 -21.36 2.57 -18.60
CA ARG A 511 -21.25 2.08 -19.97
C ARG A 511 -19.99 2.57 -20.67
N LYS A 512 -19.59 3.82 -20.41
CA LYS A 512 -18.43 4.47 -21.04
C LYS A 512 -17.34 4.69 -19.99
N VAL A 513 -16.36 3.81 -19.99
CA VAL A 513 -15.34 3.77 -18.95
C VAL A 513 -14.02 4.32 -19.49
N PHE A 514 -13.54 5.42 -18.91
CA PHE A 514 -12.18 5.90 -19.13
C PHE A 514 -11.22 5.30 -18.11
N ILE A 515 -10.04 4.91 -18.56
CA ILE A 515 -8.94 4.51 -17.70
C ILE A 515 -7.75 5.42 -17.97
N GLN A 516 -7.25 6.08 -16.93
CA GLN A 516 -6.23 7.13 -17.04
C GLN A 516 -5.26 7.11 -15.85
N GLY A 517 -4.26 8.00 -15.87
CA GLY A 517 -3.14 8.01 -14.95
C GLY A 517 -1.88 7.39 -15.57
N GLY A 518 -0.71 7.66 -14.99
CA GLY A 518 0.57 7.27 -15.57
C GLY A 518 0.79 5.77 -15.74
N VAL A 519 0.08 4.95 -14.98
CA VAL A 519 0.15 3.48 -15.08
C VAL A 519 -0.44 2.98 -16.41
N CYS A 520 -1.33 3.75 -17.05
CA CYS A 520 -1.97 3.38 -18.30
C CYS A 520 -1.04 3.49 -19.53
N TYR A 521 0.18 4.00 -19.39
CA TYR A 521 1.23 3.82 -20.39
C TYR A 521 1.67 2.35 -20.53
N ASN A 522 1.38 1.53 -19.50
CA ASN A 522 1.46 0.08 -19.60
C ASN A 522 0.13 -0.44 -20.18
N GLU A 523 0.12 -0.76 -21.49
CA GLU A 523 -1.07 -1.21 -22.22
C GLU A 523 -1.75 -2.47 -21.63
N ALA A 524 -1.03 -3.29 -20.85
CA ALA A 524 -1.58 -4.48 -20.21
C ALA A 524 -2.57 -4.16 -19.09
N ILE A 525 -2.47 -2.99 -18.46
CA ILE A 525 -3.35 -2.55 -17.36
C ILE A 525 -4.80 -2.34 -17.86
N PRO A 526 -5.06 -1.56 -18.92
CA PRO A 526 -6.40 -1.43 -19.47
C PRO A 526 -7.01 -2.77 -19.91
N ALA A 527 -6.21 -3.67 -20.49
CA ALA A 527 -6.66 -5.00 -20.86
C ALA A 527 -7.07 -5.86 -19.66
N ALA A 528 -6.28 -5.83 -18.58
CA ALA A 528 -6.61 -6.52 -17.33
C ALA A 528 -7.88 -5.94 -16.68
N MET A 529 -8.06 -4.63 -16.72
CA MET A 529 -9.28 -3.98 -16.21
C MET A 529 -10.50 -4.34 -17.04
N ALA A 530 -10.38 -4.43 -18.38
CA ALA A 530 -11.44 -4.92 -19.25
C ALA A 530 -11.82 -6.37 -18.91
N ALA A 531 -10.82 -7.23 -18.70
CA ALA A 531 -11.03 -8.62 -18.31
C ALA A 531 -11.79 -8.77 -16.98
N LEU A 532 -11.43 -7.96 -15.97
CA LEU A 532 -11.99 -8.05 -14.62
C LEU A 532 -13.39 -7.42 -14.51
N THR A 533 -13.66 -6.38 -15.28
CA THR A 533 -14.94 -5.65 -15.21
C THR A 533 -15.96 -6.07 -16.26
N GLY A 534 -15.51 -6.77 -17.31
CA GLY A 534 -16.35 -7.09 -18.48
C GLY A 534 -16.79 -5.85 -19.26
N LYS A 535 -16.05 -4.74 -19.18
CA LYS A 535 -16.35 -3.47 -19.83
C LYS A 535 -15.24 -3.09 -20.80
N LYS A 536 -15.63 -2.44 -21.91
CA LYS A 536 -14.65 -1.80 -22.78
C LYS A 536 -14.01 -0.61 -22.08
N MET A 537 -12.69 -0.49 -22.23
CA MET A 537 -11.91 0.60 -21.67
C MET A 537 -11.53 1.59 -22.76
N VAL A 538 -11.66 2.88 -22.47
CA VAL A 538 -11.12 3.95 -23.30
C VAL A 538 -9.91 4.55 -22.59
N VAL A 539 -8.77 4.51 -23.25
CA VAL A 539 -7.54 5.18 -22.78
C VAL A 539 -7.44 6.51 -23.53
N PRO A 540 -7.54 7.66 -22.82
CA PRO A 540 -7.44 8.96 -23.48
C PRO A 540 -6.01 9.18 -24.00
N PRO A 541 -5.84 10.14 -24.93
CA PRO A 541 -4.51 10.58 -25.32
C PRO A 541 -3.74 11.07 -24.11
N GLU A 542 -2.46 10.72 -24.02
CA GLU A 542 -1.60 11.15 -22.88
C GLU A 542 -2.24 10.88 -21.51
N PRO A 543 -2.58 9.62 -21.15
CA PRO A 543 -3.35 9.30 -19.96
C PRO A 543 -2.71 9.81 -18.66
N GLY A 544 -1.39 9.98 -18.63
CA GLY A 544 -0.66 10.53 -17.48
C GLY A 544 -0.77 12.05 -17.34
N LEU A 545 -1.20 12.78 -18.38
CA LEU A 545 -1.31 14.25 -18.38
C LEU A 545 -2.73 14.75 -18.12
N MET A 546 -3.70 13.88 -17.95
CA MET A 546 -5.13 14.23 -17.83
C MET A 546 -5.40 15.20 -16.67
N GLY A 547 -4.71 15.07 -15.54
CA GLY A 547 -4.83 16.01 -14.42
C GLY A 547 -4.36 17.42 -14.81
N ALA A 548 -3.18 17.53 -15.42
CA ALA A 548 -2.62 18.80 -15.85
C ALA A 548 -3.46 19.45 -16.98
N PHE A 549 -3.91 18.67 -17.95
CA PHE A 549 -4.79 19.16 -19.02
C PHE A 549 -6.15 19.59 -18.47
N GLY A 550 -6.73 18.81 -17.57
CA GLY A 550 -8.03 19.12 -16.97
C GLY A 550 -8.03 20.37 -16.10
N VAL A 551 -6.95 20.61 -15.36
CA VAL A 551 -6.85 21.85 -14.58
C VAL A 551 -6.67 23.07 -15.49
N ALA A 552 -5.98 22.94 -16.62
CA ALA A 552 -5.89 24.03 -17.60
C ALA A 552 -7.27 24.37 -18.19
N LEU A 553 -8.06 23.36 -18.57
CA LEU A 553 -9.44 23.54 -19.03
C LEU A 553 -10.34 24.20 -17.98
N GLU A 554 -10.23 23.76 -16.73
CA GLU A 554 -11.05 24.29 -15.62
C GLU A 554 -10.70 25.74 -15.29
N VAL A 555 -9.41 26.10 -15.30
CA VAL A 555 -8.96 27.48 -15.10
C VAL A 555 -9.44 28.38 -16.23
N GLU A 556 -9.33 27.94 -17.48
CA GLU A 556 -9.89 28.67 -18.61
C GLU A 556 -11.39 28.94 -18.42
N ARG A 557 -12.17 27.91 -18.11
CA ARG A 557 -13.60 28.03 -17.85
C ARG A 557 -13.91 29.04 -16.74
N ARG A 558 -13.12 29.02 -15.67
CA ARG A 558 -13.29 29.96 -14.55
C ARG A 558 -12.90 31.41 -14.91
N ILE A 559 -11.91 31.59 -15.75
CA ILE A 559 -11.56 32.92 -16.29
C ILE A 559 -12.72 33.45 -17.15
N GLU A 560 -13.28 32.64 -18.04
CA GLU A 560 -14.41 33.01 -18.88
C GLU A 560 -15.68 33.36 -18.06
N GLN A 561 -15.87 32.70 -16.92
CA GLN A 561 -16.96 32.99 -15.99
C GLN A 561 -16.67 34.13 -15.01
N GLY A 562 -15.49 34.73 -15.05
CA GLY A 562 -15.09 35.80 -14.13
C GLY A 562 -14.84 35.33 -12.68
N LEU A 563 -14.70 34.03 -12.46
CA LEU A 563 -14.43 33.45 -11.12
C LEU A 563 -12.94 33.50 -10.73
N ILE A 564 -12.05 33.56 -11.71
CA ILE A 564 -10.62 33.77 -11.56
C ILE A 564 -10.23 34.91 -12.49
N ALA A 565 -9.39 35.82 -12.01
CA ALA A 565 -8.87 36.89 -12.85
C ALA A 565 -7.91 36.34 -13.92
N SER A 566 -8.02 36.84 -15.14
CA SER A 566 -6.96 36.63 -16.14
C SER A 566 -5.69 37.35 -15.67
N GLY A 567 -4.54 36.66 -15.79
CA GLY A 567 -3.23 37.17 -15.37
C GLY A 567 -2.24 37.08 -16.52
N ARG A 568 -0.99 37.39 -16.21
CA ARG A 568 0.15 37.04 -17.07
C ARG A 568 1.15 36.28 -16.23
N PHE A 569 1.52 35.10 -16.71
CA PHE A 569 2.52 34.26 -16.08
C PHE A 569 3.71 34.14 -17.02
N ASP A 570 4.89 34.31 -16.48
CA ASP A 570 6.16 34.15 -17.19
C ASP A 570 6.86 32.89 -16.69
N LEU A 571 7.27 32.01 -17.62
CA LEU A 571 7.91 30.74 -17.25
C LEU A 571 9.26 30.99 -16.58
N GLN A 572 10.03 32.02 -17.03
CA GLN A 572 11.32 32.29 -16.44
C GLN A 572 11.19 32.82 -15.01
N GLU A 573 10.22 33.69 -14.75
CA GLU A 573 9.92 34.16 -13.39
C GLU A 573 9.53 32.98 -12.48
N LEU A 574 8.72 32.03 -12.97
CA LEU A 574 8.32 30.84 -12.22
C LEU A 574 9.51 29.87 -11.96
N ILE A 575 10.44 29.76 -12.90
CA ILE A 575 11.66 28.97 -12.76
C ILE A 575 12.59 29.60 -11.71
N ASP A 576 12.76 30.90 -11.73
CA ASP A 576 13.71 31.63 -10.88
C ASP A 576 13.14 31.93 -9.48
N ARG A 577 11.82 31.85 -9.32
CA ARG A 577 11.14 32.15 -8.05
C ARG A 577 11.62 31.20 -6.95
N GLU A 578 12.28 31.77 -5.95
CA GLU A 578 12.75 31.04 -4.78
C GLU A 578 11.71 30.98 -3.67
N VAL A 579 11.75 29.90 -2.93
CA VAL A 579 10.94 29.69 -1.73
C VAL A 579 11.89 29.43 -0.57
N SER A 580 11.76 30.21 0.49
CA SER A 580 12.47 29.97 1.74
C SER A 580 11.51 29.61 2.86
N TYR A 581 12.01 28.87 3.86
CA TYR A 581 11.21 28.38 4.98
C TYR A 581 11.69 29.02 6.26
N GLY A 582 10.83 29.85 6.86
CA GLY A 582 11.04 30.44 8.18
C GLY A 582 10.72 29.46 9.32
N LYS A 583 10.97 29.91 10.55
CA LYS A 583 10.64 29.13 11.74
C LYS A 583 9.12 28.92 11.83
N PRO A 584 8.63 27.66 11.93
CA PRO A 584 7.20 27.41 12.04
C PRO A 584 6.64 27.93 13.36
N PHE A 585 5.30 28.09 13.43
CA PHE A 585 4.59 28.45 14.65
C PHE A 585 3.42 27.50 14.91
N THR A 586 3.00 27.43 16.17
CA THR A 586 1.84 26.62 16.54
C THR A 586 0.57 27.47 16.37
N CYS A 587 -0.42 26.96 15.64
CA CYS A 587 -1.71 27.60 15.48
C CYS A 587 -2.43 27.68 16.84
N GLY A 588 -2.82 28.89 17.27
CA GLY A 588 -3.56 29.12 18.52
C GLY A 588 -5.01 28.60 18.50
N GLY A 589 -5.44 27.98 17.41
CA GLY A 589 -6.80 27.47 17.25
C GLY A 589 -7.85 28.57 17.06
N GLY A 590 -9.12 28.17 17.01
CA GLY A 590 -10.31 29.05 17.13
C GLY A 590 -11.08 28.67 18.40
N LYS A 591 -12.24 29.27 18.61
CA LYS A 591 -13.07 29.03 19.82
C LYS A 591 -13.38 27.54 20.11
N ASP A 592 -13.31 26.68 19.07
CA ASP A 592 -13.66 25.27 19.14
C ASP A 592 -12.55 24.34 18.60
N CYS A 593 -11.28 24.79 18.58
CA CYS A 593 -10.16 24.00 18.06
C CYS A 593 -8.96 24.01 19.01
N ASP A 594 -8.62 22.85 19.54
CA ASP A 594 -7.50 22.59 20.45
C ASP A 594 -6.32 21.82 19.81
N ARG A 595 -6.32 21.67 18.49
CA ARG A 595 -5.39 20.76 17.77
C ARG A 595 -3.93 21.20 17.77
N GLY A 596 -3.62 22.48 17.99
CA GLY A 596 -2.25 22.98 18.05
C GLY A 596 -1.41 22.65 16.80
N CYS A 597 -1.97 22.82 15.58
CA CYS A 597 -1.28 22.50 14.34
C CYS A 597 -0.01 23.33 14.19
N GLU A 598 1.07 22.69 13.75
CA GLU A 598 2.28 23.39 13.32
C GLU A 598 2.06 23.99 11.93
N ILE A 599 2.32 25.30 11.78
CA ILE A 599 2.13 26.06 10.55
C ILE A 599 3.49 26.55 10.06
N ALA A 600 3.86 26.17 8.84
CA ALA A 600 5.06 26.63 8.19
C ALA A 600 4.96 28.12 7.82
N ARG A 601 6.08 28.82 7.88
CA ARG A 601 6.22 30.17 7.31
C ARG A 601 6.98 30.04 6.01
N ILE A 602 6.30 30.29 4.90
CA ILE A 602 6.88 30.19 3.56
C ILE A 602 7.08 31.61 3.05
N GLU A 603 8.30 31.98 2.72
CA GLU A 603 8.63 33.28 2.15
C GLU A 603 8.80 33.15 0.64
N ILE A 604 8.07 33.99 -0.10
CA ILE A 604 8.10 34.10 -1.55
C ILE A 604 8.12 35.58 -1.90
N GLU A 605 9.13 36.04 -2.65
CA GLU A 605 9.29 37.44 -3.08
C GLU A 605 9.23 38.44 -1.92
N GLY A 606 9.83 38.09 -0.77
CA GLY A 606 9.86 38.93 0.44
C GLY A 606 8.57 39.01 1.24
N LYS A 607 7.54 38.22 0.86
CA LYS A 607 6.28 38.07 1.63
C LYS A 607 6.25 36.73 2.31
N VAL A 608 5.78 36.73 3.56
CA VAL A 608 5.60 35.50 4.37
C VAL A 608 4.18 35.02 4.28
N TYR A 609 4.03 33.75 3.87
CA TYR A 609 2.76 33.04 3.78
C TYR A 609 2.72 31.93 4.83
N PRO A 610 1.74 31.96 5.75
CA PRO A 610 1.52 30.81 6.63
C PRO A 610 0.92 29.66 5.82
N PHE A 611 1.44 28.45 6.02
CA PHE A 611 1.03 27.28 5.26
C PHE A 611 0.90 26.04 6.14
N GLY A 612 -0.18 25.25 5.93
CA GLY A 612 -0.42 23.99 6.63
C GLY A 612 -1.59 24.04 7.62
N GLY A 613 -1.69 22.98 8.41
CA GLY A 613 -2.83 22.74 9.30
C GLY A 613 -3.89 21.85 8.67
N ILE A 614 -4.84 21.37 9.49
CA ILE A 614 -5.82 20.36 9.06
C ILE A 614 -7.11 21.01 8.51
N CYS A 615 -7.35 22.27 8.86
CA CYS A 615 -8.62 22.96 8.54
C CYS A 615 -8.54 23.83 7.27
N ASN A 616 -7.49 23.74 6.48
CA ASN A 616 -7.22 24.52 5.27
C ASN A 616 -7.21 26.06 5.47
N ARG A 617 -7.11 26.52 6.73
CA ARG A 617 -7.14 27.95 7.05
C ARG A 617 -5.97 28.71 6.42
N TYR A 618 -4.83 28.05 6.29
CA TYR A 618 -3.59 28.64 5.80
C TYR A 618 -3.15 28.14 4.42
N ASP A 619 -3.98 27.37 3.71
CA ASP A 619 -3.60 26.71 2.45
C ASP A 619 -4.16 27.42 1.21
N ASN A 620 -4.83 28.58 1.36
CA ASN A 620 -5.53 29.24 0.26
C ASN A 620 -5.14 30.71 0.15
N LEU A 621 -4.62 31.14 -1.02
CA LEU A 621 -4.25 32.53 -1.29
C LEU A 621 -5.40 33.53 -1.09
N ILE A 622 -6.62 33.19 -1.48
CA ILE A 622 -7.81 34.03 -1.28
C ILE A 622 -8.05 34.27 0.22
N HIS A 623 -7.80 33.27 1.04
CA HIS A 623 -7.92 33.37 2.49
C HIS A 623 -6.83 34.26 3.07
N HIS A 624 -5.60 34.17 2.60
CA HIS A 624 -4.48 35.04 2.98
C HIS A 624 -4.79 36.52 2.65
N ARG A 625 -5.30 36.77 1.45
CA ARG A 625 -5.71 38.14 1.05
C ARG A 625 -6.80 38.71 1.97
N LYS A 626 -7.79 37.93 2.41
CA LYS A 626 -8.81 38.34 3.37
C LYS A 626 -8.26 38.62 4.76
N VAL A 627 -7.24 37.87 5.19
CA VAL A 627 -6.56 38.11 6.48
C VAL A 627 -5.74 39.39 6.44
N GLU A 628 -5.05 39.71 5.35
CA GLU A 628 -4.32 40.96 5.15
C GLU A 628 -5.28 42.19 5.20
N THR A 629 -6.45 42.09 4.56
CA THR A 629 -7.44 43.17 4.55
C THR A 629 -8.19 43.33 5.88
N ALA A 630 -8.18 42.32 6.75
CA ALA A 630 -8.82 42.37 8.05
C ALA A 630 -7.95 43.01 9.17
N GLY A 631 -6.75 43.48 8.85
CA GLY A 631 -5.85 44.15 9.81
C GLY A 631 -5.40 43.27 10.98
N LEU A 632 -5.37 41.97 10.79
CA LEU A 632 -4.79 41.04 11.75
C LEU A 632 -3.26 41.06 11.59
N ASP A 633 -2.60 41.90 12.38
CA ASP A 633 -1.16 41.79 12.60
C ASP A 633 -0.84 40.39 13.10
N LEU A 634 -0.25 39.58 12.22
CA LEU A 634 0.30 38.27 12.55
C LEU A 634 1.62 38.54 13.29
N VAL A 635 1.55 38.77 14.60
CA VAL A 635 2.74 38.81 15.49
C VAL A 635 3.25 37.40 15.73
#